data_1b9312566a2a4ccbb7079b147e9f6383
#
_entry.id   1b9312566a2a4ccbb7079b147e9f6383
#
_cell.length_a   1.000
_cell.length_b   1.000
_cell.length_c   1.000
_cell.angle_alpha   90.00
_cell.angle_beta   90.00
_cell.angle_gamma   90.00
#
_symmetry.space_group_name_H-M   'P 1'
#
loop_
_entity.id
_entity.type
_entity.pdbx_description
1 polymer ?
#
loop_
_entity_poly.entity_id
_entity_poly.type
_entity_poly.pdbx_seq_one_letter_code
_entity_poly.pdbx_strand_id
1 'polypeptide(L)'
;MPSAGRASRRLVQLSALFTMFALYVAQLVSALVPYVPVFVAASAAGLALDTYLQYKQPGLLSLLGKIRFDVTVRQLLRDMLIFVGLLRISGINPLDEQAPLLVMVLAMYLLHFACQAAAVLVRRSRTLPIVTRNIDASALNLCASPPRLLARRAAHRLLTFAIPSTIGLVITAATTNAVWGVIGIGVSIALFLFGTVFLGTWLLPKKRPVSDAKVMEWLDKWLADYRPTVGMYFSGGTTSAYQANMWLSTLAAVDGKPLIVLRERFMVNKIDATDVPIICFPKVATMFSLENSTLKMLLHPANAAKTSQVLRIPTIKHAFTNHGESDKLSSCNPYAKAYDEVWVAGPAARDRYQLADVGVDDRDVVEVGRPQLAPIKLADGPATGARGGAADGRFTTVLYAPTWEGWDGNPGNTSVILAGENIVRHLLADPKVRLIYKPHPMTGSQVPAAGEANKRIMAMIEEANTRRSGARPGPEAAVELERRAEALNELTSTKFRKGTDEQERMMLQGRPDGDRAAAVAEATEAWEEAYWASFPEWEHLIITQARPAIFTCFNAADVLISDVSSVVSDWLSSEKPYAVANTSGLTEDEFRTGFPTVRAATVLAPEATEVPELLAVVRGEAEDAHAEARAALKEHLLGPSDPPSIDRFNVAVRALCDKADERRARMAARGEDEVPPTREDSVEEAAAEAEAAEAATESEPEDTVTA
;
A
#
# COMPACT_ATOMS: atom_id res chain seq x y z
N MET A 1 -19.96 -12.28 14.81
CA MET A 1 -20.39 -13.00 13.59
C MET A 1 -19.38 -13.03 12.42
N PRO A 2 -18.16 -12.42 12.45
CA PRO A 2 -17.23 -12.54 11.31
C PRO A 2 -16.51 -13.89 11.19
N SER A 3 -16.44 -14.70 12.23
CA SER A 3 -15.89 -16.08 12.15
C SER A 3 -16.80 -17.03 11.38
N ALA A 4 -18.09 -16.92 11.58
CA ALA A 4 -19.09 -17.69 10.84
C ALA A 4 -19.06 -17.35 9.34
N GLY A 5 -18.87 -16.07 8.98
CA GLY A 5 -18.75 -15.64 7.59
C GLY A 5 -17.46 -16.11 6.89
N ARG A 6 -16.34 -16.19 7.63
CA ARG A 6 -15.09 -16.77 7.09
C ARG A 6 -15.14 -18.28 6.98
N ALA A 7 -15.71 -18.96 7.96
CA ALA A 7 -15.93 -20.40 7.90
C ALA A 7 -16.91 -20.75 6.76
N SER A 8 -18.00 -20.00 6.62
CA SER A 8 -18.95 -20.14 5.51
C SER A 8 -18.29 -19.91 4.15
N ARG A 9 -17.49 -18.85 3.99
CA ARG A 9 -16.73 -18.61 2.74
C ARG A 9 -15.75 -19.75 2.43
N ARG A 10 -15.00 -20.25 3.41
CA ARG A 10 -14.09 -21.38 3.21
C ARG A 10 -14.85 -22.66 2.84
N LEU A 11 -15.99 -22.90 3.47
CA LEU A 11 -16.83 -24.04 3.14
C LEU A 11 -17.34 -23.96 1.69
N VAL A 12 -17.84 -22.78 1.28
CA VAL A 12 -18.28 -22.54 -0.12
C VAL A 12 -17.13 -22.70 -1.11
N GLN A 13 -15.94 -22.26 -0.76
CA GLN A 13 -14.74 -22.41 -1.61
C GLN A 13 -14.32 -23.88 -1.74
N LEU A 14 -14.30 -24.62 -0.64
CA LEU A 14 -13.99 -26.06 -0.64
C LEU A 14 -15.06 -26.85 -1.39
N SER A 15 -16.34 -26.56 -1.20
CA SER A 15 -17.43 -27.22 -1.93
C SER A 15 -17.34 -26.94 -3.43
N ALA A 16 -17.01 -25.73 -3.84
CA ALA A 16 -16.82 -25.39 -5.25
C ALA A 16 -15.65 -26.16 -5.89
N LEU A 17 -14.53 -26.28 -5.19
CA LEU A 17 -13.39 -27.10 -5.65
C LEU A 17 -13.77 -28.58 -5.73
N PHE A 18 -14.42 -29.10 -4.69
CA PHE A 18 -14.89 -30.48 -4.68
C PHE A 18 -15.84 -30.75 -5.85
N THR A 19 -16.82 -29.88 -6.08
CA THR A 19 -17.76 -29.99 -7.21
C THR A 19 -17.02 -29.93 -8.55
N MET A 20 -16.01 -29.10 -8.70
CA MET A 20 -15.21 -29.04 -9.93
C MET A 20 -14.49 -30.36 -10.19
N PHE A 21 -13.84 -30.95 -9.17
CA PHE A 21 -13.18 -32.26 -9.32
C PHE A 21 -14.19 -33.39 -9.53
N ALA A 22 -15.32 -33.39 -8.83
CA ALA A 22 -16.39 -34.36 -9.02
C ALA A 22 -16.94 -34.35 -10.45
N LEU A 23 -17.05 -33.17 -11.08
CA LEU A 23 -17.47 -33.06 -12.47
C LEU A 23 -16.44 -33.65 -13.45
N TYR A 24 -15.12 -33.47 -13.19
CA TYR A 24 -14.09 -34.14 -14.00
C TYR A 24 -14.18 -35.69 -13.86
N VAL A 25 -14.40 -36.17 -12.63
CA VAL A 25 -14.60 -37.62 -12.40
C VAL A 25 -15.86 -38.11 -13.07
N ALA A 26 -16.98 -37.40 -12.97
CA ALA A 26 -18.23 -37.75 -13.64
C ALA A 26 -18.07 -37.75 -15.16
N GLN A 27 -17.36 -36.79 -15.73
CA GLN A 27 -17.03 -36.74 -17.15
C GLN A 27 -16.16 -37.95 -17.56
N LEU A 28 -15.11 -38.28 -16.78
CA LEU A 28 -14.25 -39.42 -17.03
C LEU A 28 -15.04 -40.74 -16.99
N VAL A 29 -15.80 -40.96 -15.91
CA VAL A 29 -16.57 -42.22 -15.74
C VAL A 29 -17.61 -42.37 -16.85
N SER A 30 -18.35 -41.30 -17.18
CA SER A 30 -19.36 -41.34 -18.23
C SER A 30 -18.75 -41.37 -19.65
N ALA A 31 -17.48 -41.04 -19.81
CA ALA A 31 -16.72 -41.26 -21.04
C ALA A 31 -16.28 -42.72 -21.18
N LEU A 32 -15.83 -43.35 -20.09
CA LEU A 32 -15.36 -44.75 -20.09
C LEU A 32 -16.53 -45.76 -20.16
N VAL A 33 -17.62 -45.49 -19.42
CA VAL A 33 -18.87 -46.22 -19.49
C VAL A 33 -19.87 -45.36 -20.24
N PRO A 34 -20.02 -45.49 -21.58
CA PRO A 34 -20.66 -44.49 -22.42
C PRO A 34 -22.12 -44.24 -22.04
N TYR A 35 -22.35 -43.18 -21.23
CA TYR A 35 -23.67 -42.70 -20.90
C TYR A 35 -23.78 -41.19 -21.28
N VAL A 36 -24.20 -40.99 -22.51
CA VAL A 36 -24.19 -39.65 -23.17
C VAL A 36 -24.87 -38.55 -22.37
N PRO A 37 -26.05 -38.74 -21.74
CA PRO A 37 -26.70 -37.64 -20.99
C PRO A 37 -25.87 -37.15 -19.83
N VAL A 38 -25.27 -38.01 -19.01
CA VAL A 38 -24.40 -37.63 -17.89
C VAL A 38 -23.10 -37.01 -18.39
N PHE A 39 -22.54 -37.55 -19.47
CA PHE A 39 -21.32 -37.01 -20.08
C PHE A 39 -21.52 -35.59 -20.58
N VAL A 40 -22.59 -35.31 -21.27
CA VAL A 40 -22.94 -33.95 -21.75
C VAL A 40 -23.21 -33.01 -20.59
N ALA A 41 -23.99 -33.44 -19.61
CA ALA A 41 -24.30 -32.61 -18.44
C ALA A 41 -23.05 -32.29 -17.62
N ALA A 42 -22.16 -33.27 -17.36
CA ALA A 42 -20.91 -33.07 -16.62
C ALA A 42 -19.95 -32.16 -17.35
N SER A 43 -19.83 -32.30 -18.68
CA SER A 43 -18.98 -31.42 -19.52
C SER A 43 -19.49 -29.99 -19.53
N ALA A 44 -20.79 -29.77 -19.71
CA ALA A 44 -21.41 -28.45 -19.72
C ALA A 44 -21.33 -27.76 -18.33
N ALA A 45 -21.67 -28.50 -17.26
CA ALA A 45 -21.59 -28.01 -15.90
C ALA A 45 -20.14 -27.69 -15.48
N GLY A 46 -19.18 -28.53 -15.90
CA GLY A 46 -17.76 -28.32 -15.64
C GLY A 46 -17.23 -27.03 -16.30
N LEU A 47 -17.61 -26.79 -17.57
CA LEU A 47 -17.26 -25.57 -18.27
C LEU A 47 -17.89 -24.33 -17.60
N ALA A 48 -19.18 -24.42 -17.25
CA ALA A 48 -19.90 -23.31 -16.62
C ALA A 48 -19.30 -22.96 -15.24
N LEU A 49 -19.01 -23.98 -14.42
CA LEU A 49 -18.43 -23.80 -13.09
C LEU A 49 -17.02 -23.21 -13.18
N ASP A 50 -16.15 -23.74 -14.06
CA ASP A 50 -14.79 -23.24 -14.24
C ASP A 50 -14.80 -21.78 -14.72
N THR A 51 -15.67 -21.45 -15.67
CA THR A 51 -15.87 -20.09 -16.15
C THR A 51 -16.36 -19.18 -15.02
N TYR A 52 -17.37 -19.59 -14.25
CA TYR A 52 -17.88 -18.84 -13.11
C TYR A 52 -16.79 -18.57 -12.08
N LEU A 53 -16.03 -19.59 -11.67
CA LEU A 53 -14.95 -19.47 -10.71
C LEU A 53 -13.86 -18.53 -11.21
N GLN A 54 -13.49 -18.62 -12.49
CA GLN A 54 -12.46 -17.75 -13.08
C GLN A 54 -12.87 -16.27 -13.07
N TYR A 55 -14.15 -15.95 -13.26
CA TYR A 55 -14.64 -14.57 -13.27
C TYR A 55 -14.97 -14.02 -11.87
N LYS A 56 -15.47 -14.86 -10.96
CA LYS A 56 -15.99 -14.44 -9.65
C LYS A 56 -15.08 -14.80 -8.47
N GLN A 57 -14.23 -15.81 -8.60
CA GLN A 57 -13.38 -16.34 -7.52
C GLN A 57 -11.93 -16.60 -7.99
N PRO A 58 -11.26 -15.63 -8.64
CA PRO A 58 -9.91 -15.84 -9.20
C PRO A 58 -8.88 -16.22 -8.14
N GLY A 59 -9.02 -15.70 -6.90
CA GLY A 59 -8.13 -16.02 -5.79
C GLY A 59 -8.18 -17.50 -5.38
N LEU A 60 -9.34 -18.16 -5.52
CA LEU A 60 -9.47 -19.60 -5.28
C LEU A 60 -8.68 -20.41 -6.32
N LEU A 61 -8.78 -20.02 -7.59
CA LEU A 61 -8.08 -20.70 -8.68
C LEU A 61 -6.57 -20.40 -8.68
N SER A 62 -6.12 -19.31 -8.07
CA SER A 62 -4.70 -19.06 -7.90
C SER A 62 -4.00 -20.10 -7.03
N LEU A 63 -4.71 -20.71 -6.07
CA LEU A 63 -4.19 -21.83 -5.28
C LEU A 63 -3.90 -23.05 -6.15
N LEU A 64 -4.77 -23.34 -7.13
CA LEU A 64 -4.57 -24.43 -8.09
C LEU A 64 -3.39 -24.13 -9.02
N GLY A 65 -3.16 -22.86 -9.35
CA GLY A 65 -2.00 -22.41 -10.12
C GLY A 65 -0.67 -22.73 -9.43
N LYS A 66 -0.61 -22.67 -8.08
CA LYS A 66 0.59 -23.05 -7.31
C LYS A 66 0.99 -24.52 -7.49
N ILE A 67 0.03 -25.41 -7.71
CA ILE A 67 0.28 -26.84 -8.02
C ILE A 67 0.28 -27.10 -9.52
N ARG A 68 0.45 -26.06 -10.34
CA ARG A 68 0.45 -26.11 -11.80
C ARG A 68 -0.84 -26.67 -12.44
N PHE A 69 -1.94 -26.68 -11.72
CA PHE A 69 -3.27 -27.02 -12.25
C PHE A 69 -3.99 -25.73 -12.68
N ASP A 70 -3.35 -25.01 -13.60
CA ASP A 70 -3.83 -23.73 -14.14
C ASP A 70 -5.00 -23.90 -15.12
N VAL A 71 -5.49 -22.80 -15.67
CA VAL A 71 -6.60 -22.79 -16.62
C VAL A 71 -6.29 -23.54 -17.89
N THR A 72 -5.02 -23.56 -18.34
CA THR A 72 -4.61 -24.25 -19.58
C THR A 72 -4.70 -25.76 -19.38
N VAL A 73 -4.18 -26.25 -18.25
CA VAL A 73 -4.25 -27.67 -17.89
C VAL A 73 -5.70 -28.11 -17.70
N ARG A 74 -6.52 -27.32 -17.03
CA ARG A 74 -7.95 -27.63 -16.83
C ARG A 74 -8.72 -27.68 -18.14
N GLN A 75 -8.49 -26.72 -19.05
CA GLN A 75 -9.14 -26.74 -20.37
C GLN A 75 -8.67 -27.93 -21.22
N LEU A 76 -7.36 -28.19 -21.24
CA LEU A 76 -6.80 -29.33 -21.98
C LEU A 76 -7.36 -30.66 -21.45
N LEU A 77 -7.40 -30.82 -20.11
CA LEU A 77 -7.99 -32.04 -19.49
C LEU A 77 -9.46 -32.21 -19.92
N ARG A 78 -10.25 -31.14 -19.88
CA ARG A 78 -11.66 -31.18 -20.32
C ARG A 78 -11.78 -31.62 -21.77
N ASP A 79 -11.02 -31.02 -22.66
CA ASP A 79 -11.06 -31.34 -24.08
C ASP A 79 -10.59 -32.78 -24.35
N MET A 80 -9.53 -33.24 -23.65
CA MET A 80 -9.09 -34.67 -23.74
C MET A 80 -10.17 -35.63 -23.27
N LEU A 81 -10.84 -35.32 -22.14
CA LEU A 81 -11.95 -36.18 -21.66
C LEU A 81 -13.13 -36.20 -22.64
N ILE A 82 -13.40 -35.09 -23.34
CA ILE A 82 -14.43 -35.04 -24.40
C ILE A 82 -14.01 -35.97 -25.53
N PHE A 83 -12.77 -35.94 -25.99
CA PHE A 83 -12.30 -36.88 -27.02
C PHE A 83 -12.35 -38.33 -26.59
N VAL A 84 -11.98 -38.66 -25.33
CA VAL A 84 -12.15 -40.03 -24.77
C VAL A 84 -13.62 -40.45 -24.85
N GLY A 85 -14.56 -39.58 -24.52
CA GLY A 85 -15.99 -39.81 -24.65
C GLY A 85 -16.43 -40.06 -26.10
N LEU A 86 -15.98 -39.18 -27.02
CA LEU A 86 -16.31 -39.32 -28.46
C LEU A 86 -15.82 -40.66 -29.05
N LEU A 87 -14.66 -41.18 -28.62
CA LEU A 87 -14.14 -42.48 -29.05
C LEU A 87 -15.02 -43.67 -28.62
N ARG A 88 -15.87 -43.48 -27.62
CA ARG A 88 -16.73 -44.52 -27.07
C ARG A 88 -18.19 -44.44 -27.52
N ILE A 89 -18.60 -43.29 -28.09
CA ILE A 89 -19.97 -43.08 -28.54
C ILE A 89 -20.14 -43.76 -29.91
N SER A 90 -21.09 -44.69 -29.99
CA SER A 90 -21.43 -45.34 -31.25
C SER A 90 -22.08 -44.33 -32.22
N GLY A 91 -21.66 -44.35 -33.48
CA GLY A 91 -22.20 -43.47 -34.52
C GLY A 91 -21.28 -42.34 -34.98
N ILE A 92 -20.08 -42.23 -34.39
CA ILE A 92 -19.03 -41.29 -34.79
C ILE A 92 -17.84 -42.14 -35.29
N ASN A 93 -17.41 -41.90 -36.57
CA ASN A 93 -16.29 -42.66 -37.15
C ASN A 93 -14.95 -42.13 -36.57
N PRO A 94 -14.11 -42.99 -35.98
CA PRO A 94 -12.82 -42.56 -35.40
C PRO A 94 -11.85 -41.93 -36.41
N LEU A 95 -11.79 -42.42 -37.65
CA LEU A 95 -10.85 -41.98 -38.67
C LEU A 95 -11.38 -40.77 -39.47
N ASP A 96 -12.64 -40.83 -39.87
CA ASP A 96 -13.21 -39.84 -40.83
C ASP A 96 -13.76 -38.61 -40.10
N GLU A 97 -14.16 -38.73 -38.83
CA GLU A 97 -14.81 -37.62 -38.10
C GLU A 97 -14.00 -37.16 -36.87
N GLN A 98 -13.48 -38.11 -36.06
CA GLN A 98 -12.78 -37.74 -34.81
C GLN A 98 -11.35 -37.28 -35.04
N ALA A 99 -10.59 -37.93 -35.94
CA ALA A 99 -9.20 -37.55 -36.21
C ALA A 99 -9.08 -36.14 -36.78
N PRO A 100 -9.94 -35.69 -37.72
CA PRO A 100 -9.95 -34.29 -38.13
C PRO A 100 -10.28 -33.29 -37.02
N LEU A 101 -11.24 -33.59 -36.12
CA LEU A 101 -11.57 -32.76 -34.98
C LEU A 101 -10.38 -32.65 -34.00
N LEU A 102 -9.66 -33.74 -33.77
CA LEU A 102 -8.46 -33.72 -32.94
C LEU A 102 -7.36 -32.84 -33.54
N VAL A 103 -7.12 -32.98 -34.83
CA VAL A 103 -6.14 -32.11 -35.54
C VAL A 103 -6.55 -30.64 -35.45
N MET A 104 -7.82 -30.34 -35.60
CA MET A 104 -8.33 -28.96 -35.45
C MET A 104 -8.16 -28.44 -34.02
N VAL A 105 -8.39 -29.25 -32.97
CA VAL A 105 -8.15 -28.83 -31.59
C VAL A 105 -6.67 -28.62 -31.32
N LEU A 106 -5.77 -29.46 -31.85
CA LEU A 106 -4.34 -29.25 -31.77
C LEU A 106 -3.92 -27.94 -32.46
N ALA A 107 -4.48 -27.63 -33.62
CA ALA A 107 -4.28 -26.36 -34.31
C ALA A 107 -4.80 -25.17 -33.48
N MET A 108 -5.96 -25.31 -32.82
CA MET A 108 -6.49 -24.30 -31.90
C MET A 108 -5.52 -24.04 -30.72
N TYR A 109 -4.96 -25.08 -30.10
CA TYR A 109 -3.97 -24.91 -29.03
C TYR A 109 -2.67 -24.30 -29.54
N LEU A 110 -2.18 -24.65 -30.73
CA LEU A 110 -1.04 -24.00 -31.35
C LEU A 110 -1.27 -22.49 -31.50
N LEU A 111 -2.45 -22.08 -31.97
CA LEU A 111 -2.83 -20.68 -32.10
C LEU A 111 -3.03 -20.01 -30.73
N HIS A 112 -3.53 -20.74 -29.72
CA HIS A 112 -3.56 -20.25 -28.35
C HIS A 112 -2.17 -19.87 -27.84
N PHE A 113 -1.18 -20.77 -28.02
CA PHE A 113 0.19 -20.50 -27.60
C PHE A 113 0.84 -19.39 -28.43
N ALA A 114 0.55 -19.31 -29.73
CA ALA A 114 0.99 -18.19 -30.57
C ALA A 114 0.42 -16.85 -30.08
N CYS A 115 -0.88 -16.82 -29.75
CA CYS A 115 -1.51 -15.65 -29.17
C CYS A 115 -0.93 -15.27 -27.81
N GLN A 116 -0.60 -16.26 -26.99
CA GLN A 116 0.07 -16.04 -25.70
C GLN A 116 1.48 -15.49 -25.88
N ALA A 117 2.26 -16.02 -26.80
CA ALA A 117 3.58 -15.52 -27.16
C ALA A 117 3.51 -14.06 -27.67
N ALA A 118 2.57 -13.76 -28.56
CA ALA A 118 2.33 -12.39 -29.02
C ALA A 118 1.99 -11.45 -27.84
N ALA A 119 1.12 -11.88 -26.93
CA ALA A 119 0.78 -11.09 -25.74
C ALA A 119 1.98 -10.84 -24.81
N VAL A 120 2.87 -11.83 -24.65
CA VAL A 120 4.11 -11.67 -23.86
C VAL A 120 5.06 -10.72 -24.58
N LEU A 121 5.29 -10.87 -25.87
CA LEU A 121 6.15 -9.98 -26.66
C LEU A 121 5.67 -8.54 -26.60
N VAL A 122 4.36 -8.31 -26.80
CA VAL A 122 3.77 -6.97 -26.69
C VAL A 122 3.95 -6.40 -25.29
N ARG A 123 3.74 -7.18 -24.21
CA ARG A 123 3.97 -6.69 -22.84
C ARG A 123 5.43 -6.31 -22.61
N ARG A 124 6.36 -7.17 -23.03
CA ARG A 124 7.80 -6.89 -22.89
C ARG A 124 8.24 -5.66 -23.65
N SER A 125 7.78 -5.53 -24.90
CA SER A 125 8.10 -4.35 -25.73
C SER A 125 7.53 -3.05 -25.16
N ARG A 126 6.54 -3.11 -24.28
CA ARG A 126 5.90 -1.94 -23.65
C ARG A 126 6.44 -1.62 -22.25
N THR A 127 7.44 -2.34 -21.79
CA THR A 127 8.12 -2.03 -20.52
C THR A 127 9.13 -0.92 -20.77
N LEU A 128 9.03 0.17 -20.02
CA LEU A 128 9.93 1.34 -20.16
C LEU A 128 11.10 1.23 -19.17
N PRO A 129 12.26 1.84 -19.44
CA PRO A 129 13.42 1.85 -18.55
C PRO A 129 13.13 2.58 -17.24
N ILE A 130 12.22 3.56 -17.27
CA ILE A 130 11.74 4.34 -16.13
C ILE A 130 10.22 4.45 -16.16
N VAL A 131 9.61 4.78 -15.01
CA VAL A 131 8.18 5.12 -14.91
C VAL A 131 8.06 6.46 -14.21
N THR A 132 7.32 7.39 -14.80
CA THR A 132 7.13 8.73 -14.22
C THR A 132 5.67 9.00 -13.89
N ARG A 133 5.42 9.88 -12.91
CA ARG A 133 4.12 10.42 -12.56
C ARG A 133 4.25 11.92 -12.29
N ASN A 134 3.25 12.70 -12.64
CA ASN A 134 3.24 14.18 -12.56
C ASN A 134 4.29 14.84 -13.47
N ILE A 135 4.67 14.18 -14.54
CA ILE A 135 5.60 14.67 -15.56
C ILE A 135 4.92 14.54 -16.92
N ASP A 136 4.92 15.60 -17.73
CA ASP A 136 4.37 15.54 -19.07
C ASP A 136 5.25 14.67 -19.97
N ALA A 137 4.73 13.51 -20.37
CA ALA A 137 5.41 12.55 -21.23
C ALA A 137 4.92 12.61 -22.69
N SER A 138 4.19 13.67 -23.08
CA SER A 138 3.63 13.82 -24.44
C SER A 138 4.68 13.76 -25.54
N ALA A 139 5.89 14.29 -25.27
CA ALA A 139 7.02 14.25 -26.21
C ALA A 139 7.48 12.84 -26.58
N LEU A 140 7.16 11.82 -25.76
CA LEU A 140 7.49 10.43 -26.04
C LEU A 140 6.53 9.75 -27.04
N ASN A 141 5.42 10.41 -27.43
CA ASN A 141 4.42 9.90 -28.37
C ASN A 141 3.97 8.47 -28.03
N LEU A 142 3.72 8.21 -26.75
CA LEU A 142 3.30 6.90 -26.26
C LEU A 142 1.91 6.53 -26.81
N CYS A 143 1.66 5.24 -27.02
CA CYS A 143 0.37 4.76 -27.50
C CYS A 143 -0.41 4.00 -26.43
N ALA A 144 -1.76 3.99 -26.56
CA ALA A 144 -2.64 3.25 -25.67
C ALA A 144 -2.32 1.75 -25.66
N SER A 145 -2.65 1.08 -24.55
CA SER A 145 -2.42 -0.35 -24.41
C SER A 145 -3.44 -1.17 -25.21
N PRO A 146 -3.08 -2.39 -25.63
CA PRO A 146 -4.06 -3.29 -26.22
C PRO A 146 -5.13 -3.68 -25.17
N PRO A 147 -6.32 -4.13 -25.62
CA PRO A 147 -7.40 -4.56 -24.73
C PRO A 147 -6.92 -5.57 -23.68
N ARG A 148 -7.36 -5.37 -22.43
CA ARG A 148 -6.93 -6.21 -21.26
C ARG A 148 -7.16 -7.70 -21.50
N LEU A 149 -8.26 -8.07 -22.16
CA LEU A 149 -8.58 -9.46 -22.49
C LEU A 149 -7.46 -10.11 -23.30
N LEU A 150 -6.96 -9.40 -24.32
CA LEU A 150 -5.94 -9.92 -25.23
C LEU A 150 -4.54 -9.91 -24.61
N ALA A 151 -4.14 -8.81 -23.96
CA ALA A 151 -2.76 -8.63 -23.53
C ALA A 151 -2.48 -9.15 -22.10
N ARG A 152 -3.46 -9.04 -21.16
CA ARG A 152 -3.17 -9.24 -19.72
C ARG A 152 -3.98 -10.36 -19.07
N ARG A 153 -5.14 -10.72 -19.59
CA ARG A 153 -6.00 -11.74 -18.99
C ARG A 153 -5.92 -13.07 -19.73
N ALA A 154 -4.76 -13.73 -19.70
CA ALA A 154 -4.52 -14.99 -20.41
C ALA A 154 -5.57 -16.06 -20.12
N ALA A 155 -5.92 -16.27 -18.85
CA ALA A 155 -6.93 -17.23 -18.43
C ALA A 155 -8.32 -16.91 -18.97
N HIS A 156 -8.74 -15.63 -18.90
CA HIS A 156 -10.02 -15.19 -19.45
C HIS A 156 -10.03 -15.33 -20.97
N ARG A 157 -8.92 -14.99 -21.64
CA ARG A 157 -8.80 -15.13 -23.10
C ARG A 157 -8.94 -16.60 -23.52
N LEU A 158 -8.20 -17.50 -22.84
CA LEU A 158 -8.28 -18.94 -23.15
C LEU A 158 -9.71 -19.46 -23.01
N LEU A 159 -10.34 -19.24 -21.86
CA LEU A 159 -11.73 -19.70 -21.65
C LEU A 159 -12.68 -19.07 -22.67
N THR A 160 -12.65 -17.75 -22.83
CA THR A 160 -13.57 -17.06 -23.75
C THR A 160 -13.44 -17.58 -25.19
N PHE A 161 -12.21 -17.81 -25.65
CA PHE A 161 -11.96 -18.23 -27.03
C PHE A 161 -12.10 -19.74 -27.24
N ALA A 162 -11.98 -20.57 -26.19
CA ALA A 162 -12.17 -22.01 -26.25
C ALA A 162 -13.63 -22.46 -26.00
N ILE A 163 -14.49 -21.59 -25.44
CA ILE A 163 -15.92 -21.92 -25.21
C ILE A 163 -16.61 -22.47 -26.48
N PRO A 164 -16.51 -21.83 -27.68
CA PRO A 164 -17.15 -22.37 -28.87
C PRO A 164 -16.70 -23.78 -29.21
N SER A 165 -15.40 -24.08 -29.09
CA SER A 165 -14.84 -25.41 -29.32
C SER A 165 -15.44 -26.45 -28.37
N THR A 166 -15.42 -26.16 -27.06
CA THR A 166 -15.96 -27.07 -26.05
C THR A 166 -17.46 -27.32 -26.24
N ILE A 167 -18.24 -26.25 -26.54
CA ILE A 167 -19.68 -26.35 -26.81
C ILE A 167 -19.92 -27.19 -28.05
N GLY A 168 -19.20 -26.94 -29.14
CA GLY A 168 -19.32 -27.68 -30.38
C GLY A 168 -19.04 -29.17 -30.20
N LEU A 169 -17.98 -29.52 -29.48
CA LEU A 169 -17.64 -30.92 -29.16
C LEU A 169 -18.67 -31.59 -28.26
N VAL A 170 -19.25 -30.90 -27.28
CA VAL A 170 -20.31 -31.40 -26.42
C VAL A 170 -21.60 -31.65 -27.23
N ILE A 171 -21.97 -30.78 -28.15
CA ILE A 171 -23.12 -30.96 -29.05
C ILE A 171 -22.84 -32.14 -29.99
N THR A 172 -21.61 -32.27 -30.51
CA THR A 172 -21.21 -33.44 -31.29
C THR A 172 -21.45 -34.72 -30.54
N ALA A 173 -21.07 -34.79 -29.26
CA ALA A 173 -21.29 -35.95 -28.39
C ALA A 173 -22.80 -36.23 -28.17
N ALA A 174 -23.63 -35.19 -28.09
CA ALA A 174 -25.06 -35.30 -27.87
C ALA A 174 -25.83 -35.71 -29.16
N THR A 175 -25.38 -35.29 -30.30
CA THR A 175 -26.11 -35.42 -31.57
C THR A 175 -25.49 -36.46 -32.54
N THR A 176 -24.29 -36.96 -32.21
CA THR A 176 -23.45 -37.81 -33.07
C THR A 176 -23.14 -37.17 -34.46
N ASN A 177 -23.18 -35.84 -34.53
CA ASN A 177 -22.92 -35.09 -35.77
C ASN A 177 -21.66 -34.22 -35.59
N ALA A 178 -20.58 -34.59 -36.26
CA ALA A 178 -19.26 -33.94 -36.20
C ALA A 178 -19.26 -32.47 -36.68
N VAL A 179 -20.27 -32.08 -37.48
CA VAL A 179 -20.38 -30.71 -38.00
C VAL A 179 -20.36 -29.64 -36.92
N TRP A 180 -20.98 -29.93 -35.75
CA TRP A 180 -21.00 -29.00 -34.63
C TRP A 180 -19.61 -28.80 -34.03
N GLY A 181 -18.83 -29.90 -33.93
CA GLY A 181 -17.42 -29.81 -33.51
C GLY A 181 -16.57 -28.98 -34.45
N VAL A 182 -16.73 -29.20 -35.78
CA VAL A 182 -16.02 -28.44 -36.81
C VAL A 182 -16.35 -26.95 -36.71
N ILE A 183 -17.63 -26.59 -36.57
CA ILE A 183 -18.07 -25.18 -36.44
C ILE A 183 -17.48 -24.58 -35.15
N GLY A 184 -17.64 -25.25 -33.99
CA GLY A 184 -17.17 -24.74 -32.70
C GLY A 184 -15.67 -24.55 -32.65
N ILE A 185 -14.88 -25.52 -33.09
CA ILE A 185 -13.42 -25.43 -33.16
C ILE A 185 -13.00 -24.38 -34.19
N GLY A 186 -13.66 -24.32 -35.35
CA GLY A 186 -13.40 -23.31 -36.40
C GLY A 186 -13.56 -21.88 -35.86
N VAL A 187 -14.62 -21.61 -35.10
CA VAL A 187 -14.84 -20.32 -34.45
C VAL A 187 -13.73 -20.02 -33.44
N SER A 188 -13.33 -21.00 -32.60
CA SER A 188 -12.24 -20.84 -31.65
C SER A 188 -10.91 -20.54 -32.34
N ILE A 189 -10.58 -21.26 -33.44
CA ILE A 189 -9.41 -21.03 -34.27
C ILE A 189 -9.42 -19.59 -34.81
N ALA A 190 -10.55 -19.13 -35.34
CA ALA A 190 -10.69 -17.78 -35.86
C ALA A 190 -10.48 -16.70 -34.79
N LEU A 191 -10.99 -16.93 -33.55
CA LEU A 191 -10.80 -16.02 -32.43
C LEU A 191 -9.34 -15.94 -31.98
N PHE A 192 -8.62 -17.07 -31.88
CA PHE A 192 -7.19 -17.07 -31.52
C PHE A 192 -6.33 -16.45 -32.64
N LEU A 193 -6.63 -16.74 -33.90
CA LEU A 193 -5.96 -16.12 -35.03
C LEU A 193 -6.16 -14.61 -35.05
N PHE A 194 -7.40 -14.15 -34.89
CA PHE A 194 -7.72 -12.73 -34.73
C PHE A 194 -6.94 -12.11 -33.61
N GLY A 195 -6.94 -12.73 -32.41
CA GLY A 195 -6.20 -12.25 -31.25
C GLY A 195 -4.70 -12.13 -31.51
N THR A 196 -4.11 -13.11 -32.21
CA THR A 196 -2.69 -13.12 -32.56
C THR A 196 -2.34 -12.00 -33.52
N VAL A 197 -3.09 -11.87 -34.63
CA VAL A 197 -2.89 -10.84 -35.64
C VAL A 197 -3.13 -9.45 -35.05
N PHE A 198 -4.19 -9.28 -34.29
CA PHE A 198 -4.53 -8.02 -33.64
C PHE A 198 -3.41 -7.57 -32.67
N LEU A 199 -2.91 -8.44 -31.79
CA LEU A 199 -1.77 -8.16 -30.93
C LEU A 199 -0.50 -7.86 -31.74
N GLY A 200 -0.27 -8.57 -32.84
CA GLY A 200 0.85 -8.33 -33.75
C GLY A 200 0.91 -6.89 -34.27
N THR A 201 -0.24 -6.20 -34.36
CA THR A 201 -0.26 -4.78 -34.79
C THR A 201 0.47 -3.85 -33.82
N TRP A 202 0.64 -4.22 -32.52
CA TRP A 202 1.42 -3.46 -31.55
C TRP A 202 2.93 -3.63 -31.71
N LEU A 203 3.38 -4.59 -32.50
CA LEU A 203 4.79 -4.79 -32.87
C LEU A 203 5.19 -4.00 -34.14
N LEU A 204 4.21 -3.39 -34.82
CA LEU A 204 4.47 -2.56 -35.98
C LEU A 204 5.09 -1.20 -35.61
N PRO A 205 5.91 -0.57 -36.47
CA PRO A 205 6.65 0.65 -36.18
C PRO A 205 5.81 1.81 -35.60
N LYS A 206 4.56 1.97 -36.09
CA LYS A 206 3.65 3.05 -35.66
C LYS A 206 3.16 2.91 -34.20
N LYS A 207 3.15 1.68 -33.66
CA LYS A 207 2.73 1.38 -32.29
C LYS A 207 3.88 0.85 -31.43
N ARG A 208 5.08 0.75 -32.03
CA ARG A 208 6.26 0.28 -31.33
C ARG A 208 6.67 1.31 -30.27
N PRO A 209 7.04 0.89 -29.07
CA PRO A 209 7.53 1.76 -28.03
C PRO A 209 8.75 2.57 -28.47
N VAL A 210 8.91 3.71 -27.86
CA VAL A 210 10.13 4.52 -27.94
C VAL A 210 11.29 3.69 -27.38
N SER A 211 12.48 3.78 -27.97
CA SER A 211 13.66 3.07 -27.48
C SER A 211 14.09 3.58 -26.11
N ASP A 212 14.69 2.70 -25.30
CA ASP A 212 15.18 3.05 -23.96
C ASP A 212 16.10 4.28 -24.00
N ALA A 213 17.00 4.37 -24.99
CA ALA A 213 17.88 5.51 -25.18
C ALA A 213 17.12 6.84 -25.32
N LYS A 214 16.04 6.87 -26.13
CA LYS A 214 15.22 8.09 -26.29
C LYS A 214 14.44 8.45 -25.03
N VAL A 215 14.03 7.45 -24.28
CA VAL A 215 13.37 7.71 -22.98
C VAL A 215 14.34 8.33 -21.99
N MET A 216 15.58 7.85 -21.95
CA MET A 216 16.62 8.42 -21.09
C MET A 216 17.03 9.83 -21.53
N GLU A 217 17.21 10.06 -22.84
CA GLU A 217 17.47 11.40 -23.40
C GLU A 217 16.35 12.39 -23.04
N TRP A 218 15.10 11.96 -23.14
CA TRP A 218 13.95 12.76 -22.72
C TRP A 218 14.00 13.06 -21.21
N LEU A 219 14.37 12.07 -20.38
CA LEU A 219 14.51 12.25 -18.94
C LEU A 219 15.61 13.26 -18.61
N ASP A 220 16.78 13.13 -19.22
CA ASP A 220 17.92 14.01 -18.99
C ASP A 220 17.57 15.46 -19.36
N LYS A 221 16.87 15.67 -20.49
CA LYS A 221 16.35 16.98 -20.86
C LYS A 221 15.34 17.50 -19.82
N TRP A 222 14.40 16.66 -19.37
CA TRP A 222 13.42 17.06 -18.36
C TRP A 222 14.11 17.43 -17.04
N LEU A 223 15.10 16.68 -16.58
CA LEU A 223 15.89 16.97 -15.37
C LEU A 223 16.65 18.30 -15.51
N ALA A 224 17.20 18.58 -16.69
CA ALA A 224 17.88 19.85 -16.96
C ALA A 224 16.92 21.05 -16.96
N ASP A 225 15.68 20.86 -17.43
CA ASP A 225 14.65 21.92 -17.46
C ASP A 225 14.00 22.12 -16.08
N TYR A 226 13.64 21.02 -15.40
CA TYR A 226 12.99 21.08 -14.07
C TYR A 226 13.96 21.51 -12.98
N ARG A 227 15.22 21.07 -13.03
CA ARG A 227 16.30 21.37 -12.08
C ARG A 227 15.96 21.02 -10.64
N PRO A 228 15.68 19.75 -10.31
CA PRO A 228 15.40 19.33 -8.94
C PRO A 228 16.60 19.60 -8.03
N THR A 229 16.35 20.04 -6.78
CA THR A 229 17.41 20.29 -5.80
C THR A 229 17.33 19.39 -4.58
N VAL A 230 16.11 19.04 -4.15
CA VAL A 230 15.82 18.19 -2.99
C VAL A 230 14.96 17.02 -3.44
N GLY A 231 15.23 15.83 -2.95
CA GLY A 231 14.39 14.68 -3.27
C GLY A 231 14.07 13.83 -2.06
N MET A 232 13.11 12.92 -2.24
CA MET A 232 12.83 11.83 -1.33
C MET A 232 13.06 10.52 -2.07
N TYR A 233 13.93 9.68 -1.55
CA TYR A 233 14.15 8.32 -2.07
C TYR A 233 13.35 7.32 -1.26
N PHE A 234 12.62 6.46 -1.95
CA PHE A 234 11.90 5.40 -1.29
C PHE A 234 11.94 4.08 -2.06
N SER A 235 12.22 3.01 -1.32
CA SER A 235 12.15 1.62 -1.77
C SER A 235 11.49 0.79 -0.66
N GLY A 236 10.60 -0.12 -1.02
CA GLY A 236 9.92 -0.92 0.00
C GLY A 236 8.88 -1.87 -0.57
N GLY A 237 8.30 -2.70 0.31
CA GLY A 237 7.23 -3.64 -0.02
C GLY A 237 5.88 -2.98 -0.30
N THR A 238 4.91 -3.78 -0.72
CA THR A 238 3.56 -3.30 -1.11
C THR A 238 2.78 -2.63 0.02
N THR A 239 3.11 -2.90 1.27
CA THR A 239 2.46 -2.38 2.47
C THR A 239 3.18 -1.20 3.10
N SER A 240 4.40 -0.85 2.64
CA SER A 240 5.25 0.16 3.28
C SER A 240 5.09 1.58 2.73
N ALA A 241 4.24 1.80 1.73
CA ALA A 241 4.05 3.11 1.09
C ALA A 241 3.67 4.24 2.07
N TYR A 242 3.02 3.91 3.20
CA TYR A 242 2.67 4.88 4.23
C TYR A 242 3.90 5.65 4.75
N GLN A 243 5.08 5.00 4.79
CA GLN A 243 6.32 5.61 5.25
C GLN A 243 6.75 6.79 4.37
N ALA A 244 6.58 6.68 3.06
CA ALA A 244 6.82 7.77 2.12
C ALA A 244 5.67 8.80 2.13
N ASN A 245 4.42 8.31 2.20
CA ASN A 245 3.23 9.17 2.15
C ASN A 245 3.17 10.16 3.32
N MET A 246 3.71 9.82 4.48
CA MET A 246 3.80 10.73 5.65
C MET A 246 4.66 11.96 5.38
N TRP A 247 5.58 11.90 4.42
CA TRP A 247 6.50 13.00 4.10
C TRP A 247 6.05 13.88 2.93
N LEU A 248 4.92 13.56 2.26
CA LEU A 248 4.51 14.26 1.05
C LEU A 248 4.20 15.74 1.29
N SER A 249 3.53 16.08 2.38
CA SER A 249 3.24 17.47 2.74
C SER A 249 4.52 18.25 3.07
N THR A 250 5.41 17.65 3.85
CA THR A 250 6.71 18.23 4.16
C THR A 250 7.52 18.45 2.89
N LEU A 251 7.61 17.44 2.01
CA LEU A 251 8.36 17.54 0.76
C LEU A 251 7.80 18.63 -0.18
N ALA A 252 6.48 18.83 -0.17
CA ALA A 252 5.86 19.91 -0.94
C ALA A 252 6.14 21.31 -0.38
N ALA A 253 6.50 21.41 0.91
CA ALA A 253 6.78 22.66 1.64
C ALA A 253 8.28 22.96 1.81
N VAL A 254 9.19 22.09 1.30
CA VAL A 254 10.63 22.35 1.39
C VAL A 254 11.09 23.48 0.49
N ASP A 255 12.13 24.18 0.91
CA ASP A 255 12.84 25.16 0.09
C ASP A 255 13.55 24.44 -1.06
N GLY A 256 13.10 24.67 -2.30
CA GLY A 256 13.70 24.09 -3.48
C GLY A 256 12.70 23.45 -4.43
N LYS A 257 13.20 22.67 -5.39
CA LYS A 257 12.38 21.93 -6.35
C LYS A 257 12.38 20.45 -5.98
N PRO A 258 11.28 19.95 -5.40
CA PRO A 258 11.23 18.58 -4.88
C PRO A 258 11.07 17.53 -5.98
N LEU A 259 11.63 16.32 -5.73
CA LEU A 259 11.53 15.16 -6.59
C LEU A 259 11.34 13.88 -5.74
N ILE A 260 10.44 12.99 -6.14
CA ILE A 260 10.34 11.66 -5.54
C ILE A 260 11.02 10.64 -6.44
N VAL A 261 11.96 9.91 -5.88
CA VAL A 261 12.73 8.84 -6.52
C VAL A 261 12.32 7.49 -5.95
N LEU A 262 11.80 6.60 -6.80
CA LEU A 262 11.31 5.28 -6.40
C LEU A 262 12.12 4.17 -7.10
N ARG A 263 12.14 2.98 -6.50
CA ARG A 263 12.79 1.78 -7.08
C ARG A 263 11.80 0.75 -7.62
N GLU A 264 10.61 0.66 -7.05
CA GLU A 264 9.61 -0.34 -7.41
C GLU A 264 8.51 0.28 -8.26
N ARG A 265 8.24 -0.32 -9.43
CA ARG A 265 7.20 0.13 -10.38
C ARG A 265 5.82 0.21 -9.74
N PHE A 266 5.47 -0.76 -8.88
CA PHE A 266 4.18 -0.76 -8.20
C PHE A 266 4.03 0.40 -7.20
N MET A 267 5.15 0.88 -6.64
CA MET A 267 5.16 1.95 -5.65
C MET A 267 4.62 3.27 -6.23
N VAL A 268 4.84 3.54 -7.52
CA VAL A 268 4.30 4.74 -8.20
C VAL A 268 2.77 4.87 -8.05
N ASN A 269 2.06 3.72 -8.00
CA ASN A 269 0.61 3.70 -7.78
C ASN A 269 0.22 3.79 -6.30
N LYS A 270 1.15 3.52 -5.38
CA LYS A 270 0.91 3.50 -3.94
C LYS A 270 1.18 4.84 -3.26
N ILE A 271 2.00 5.70 -3.90
CA ILE A 271 2.17 7.07 -3.42
C ILE A 271 0.82 7.80 -3.57
N ASP A 272 0.44 8.51 -2.51
CA ASP A 272 -0.81 9.26 -2.45
C ASP A 272 -0.81 10.46 -3.42
N ALA A 273 -1.89 11.22 -3.45
CA ALA A 273 -2.01 12.40 -4.30
C ALA A 273 -0.97 13.45 -3.89
N THR A 274 -0.18 13.88 -4.85
CA THR A 274 0.84 14.92 -4.71
C THR A 274 1.10 15.56 -6.07
N ASP A 275 1.54 16.80 -6.09
CA ASP A 275 2.00 17.50 -7.31
C ASP A 275 3.51 17.32 -7.53
N VAL A 276 4.22 16.82 -6.54
CA VAL A 276 5.66 16.56 -6.65
C VAL A 276 5.90 15.54 -7.78
N PRO A 277 6.80 15.80 -8.72
CA PRO A 277 7.18 14.84 -9.75
C PRO A 277 7.74 13.56 -9.15
N ILE A 278 7.39 12.43 -9.75
CA ILE A 278 7.83 11.10 -9.33
C ILE A 278 8.55 10.43 -10.49
N ILE A 279 9.73 9.90 -10.22
CA ILE A 279 10.48 9.04 -11.16
C ILE A 279 10.79 7.73 -10.47
N CYS A 280 10.41 6.64 -11.11
CA CYS A 280 10.81 5.29 -10.68
C CYS A 280 11.91 4.77 -11.61
N PHE A 281 13.03 4.38 -11.02
CA PHE A 281 14.17 3.74 -11.68
C PHE A 281 14.19 2.26 -11.30
N PRO A 282 13.58 1.36 -12.06
CA PRO A 282 13.59 -0.07 -11.74
C PRO A 282 15.00 -0.67 -11.83
N LYS A 283 15.85 -0.17 -12.72
CA LYS A 283 17.23 -0.60 -12.89
C LYS A 283 18.20 0.38 -12.24
N VAL A 284 19.27 -0.15 -11.63
CA VAL A 284 20.33 0.65 -11.00
C VAL A 284 21.05 1.52 -12.02
N ALA A 285 21.41 0.93 -13.16
CA ALA A 285 22.12 1.64 -14.23
C ALA A 285 21.41 2.93 -14.68
N THR A 286 20.08 2.89 -14.84
CA THR A 286 19.31 4.08 -15.21
C THR A 286 19.20 5.11 -14.08
N MET A 287 19.35 4.71 -12.82
CA MET A 287 19.30 5.63 -11.68
C MET A 287 20.56 6.49 -11.57
N PHE A 288 21.71 5.99 -12.04
CA PHE A 288 22.95 6.77 -12.03
C PHE A 288 22.90 8.02 -12.92
N SER A 289 21.91 8.15 -13.83
CA SER A 289 21.68 9.42 -14.56
C SER A 289 21.40 10.60 -13.62
N LEU A 290 20.94 10.34 -12.38
CA LEU A 290 20.76 11.39 -11.36
C LEU A 290 22.08 12.08 -10.96
N GLU A 291 23.24 11.43 -11.16
CA GLU A 291 24.55 12.04 -10.89
C GLU A 291 24.78 13.32 -11.68
N ASN A 292 24.26 13.36 -12.92
CA ASN A 292 24.39 14.51 -13.81
C ASN A 292 23.28 15.56 -13.63
N SER A 293 22.35 15.31 -12.71
CA SER A 293 21.26 16.23 -12.41
C SER A 293 21.67 17.32 -11.41
N THR A 294 20.80 18.30 -11.22
CA THR A 294 20.96 19.35 -10.20
C THR A 294 20.53 18.90 -8.79
N LEU A 295 20.12 17.63 -8.63
CA LEU A 295 19.67 17.07 -7.36
C LEU A 295 20.83 17.04 -6.35
N LYS A 296 20.68 17.75 -5.24
CA LYS A 296 21.74 17.92 -4.23
C LYS A 296 21.63 16.96 -3.08
N MET A 297 20.40 16.65 -2.66
CA MET A 297 20.17 15.76 -1.52
C MET A 297 18.93 14.88 -1.68
N LEU A 298 18.91 13.80 -0.93
CA LEU A 298 17.78 12.86 -0.83
C LEU A 298 17.44 12.59 0.63
N LEU A 299 16.16 12.72 0.95
CA LEU A 299 15.54 12.30 2.21
C LEU A 299 15.21 10.82 2.15
N HIS A 300 15.45 10.09 3.24
CA HIS A 300 15.19 8.65 3.33
C HIS A 300 14.24 8.36 4.49
N PRO A 301 12.92 8.20 4.23
CA PRO A 301 11.95 7.87 5.28
C PRO A 301 12.02 6.43 5.76
N ALA A 302 12.80 5.58 5.11
CA ALA A 302 12.98 4.19 5.50
C ALA A 302 14.30 3.61 4.96
N ASN A 303 14.80 2.58 5.63
CA ASN A 303 15.91 1.75 5.18
C ASN A 303 15.36 0.51 4.46
N ALA A 304 15.83 0.25 3.25
CA ALA A 304 15.51 -0.95 2.49
C ALA A 304 16.78 -1.48 1.81
N ALA A 305 16.75 -2.74 1.39
CA ALA A 305 17.92 -3.37 0.76
C ALA A 305 18.44 -2.58 -0.47
N LYS A 306 17.54 -1.96 -1.23
CA LYS A 306 17.92 -1.18 -2.42
C LYS A 306 18.39 0.26 -2.10
N THR A 307 18.32 0.69 -0.85
CA THR A 307 18.82 2.03 -0.45
C THR A 307 20.33 2.14 -0.66
N SER A 308 21.08 1.07 -0.44
CA SER A 308 22.55 1.05 -0.68
C SER A 308 22.94 1.43 -2.11
N GLN A 309 22.04 1.26 -3.06
CA GLN A 309 22.30 1.52 -4.48
C GLN A 309 22.36 3.03 -4.77
N VAL A 310 21.45 3.83 -4.22
CA VAL A 310 21.44 5.28 -4.45
C VAL A 310 22.52 5.99 -3.66
N LEU A 311 22.93 5.45 -2.51
CA LEU A 311 24.04 5.99 -1.71
C LEU A 311 25.40 5.96 -2.43
N ARG A 312 25.49 5.22 -3.56
CA ARG A 312 26.69 5.16 -4.40
C ARG A 312 26.85 6.39 -5.29
N ILE A 313 25.84 7.28 -5.41
CA ILE A 313 25.95 8.48 -6.23
C ILE A 313 26.69 9.55 -5.42
N PRO A 314 27.96 9.87 -5.77
CA PRO A 314 28.83 10.66 -4.89
C PRO A 314 28.50 12.15 -4.86
N THR A 315 27.70 12.63 -5.81
CA THR A 315 27.32 14.05 -5.96
C THR A 315 26.06 14.41 -5.18
N ILE A 316 25.37 13.41 -4.61
CA ILE A 316 24.13 13.61 -3.86
C ILE A 316 24.42 13.31 -2.38
N LYS A 317 23.91 14.18 -1.49
CA LYS A 317 23.93 14.00 -0.05
C LYS A 317 22.67 13.28 0.43
N HIS A 318 22.78 12.55 1.53
CA HIS A 318 21.70 11.68 2.01
C HIS A 318 21.40 11.95 3.48
N ALA A 319 20.12 12.25 3.80
CA ALA A 319 19.63 12.41 5.16
C ALA A 319 18.64 11.29 5.49
N PHE A 320 18.89 10.54 6.55
CA PHE A 320 17.93 9.57 7.08
C PHE A 320 16.95 10.27 8.01
N THR A 321 15.66 10.24 7.67
CA THR A 321 14.60 10.96 8.43
C THR A 321 13.66 10.01 9.17
N ASN A 322 13.73 8.70 8.89
CA ASN A 322 12.75 7.73 9.36
C ASN A 322 11.30 8.14 9.00
N HIS A 323 10.32 7.35 9.40
CA HIS A 323 8.89 7.62 9.16
C HIS A 323 8.12 7.98 10.44
N GLY A 324 8.73 7.83 11.62
CA GLY A 324 8.14 8.17 12.91
C GLY A 324 9.19 8.11 14.01
N GLU A 325 8.90 8.77 15.11
CA GLU A 325 9.71 8.67 16.32
C GLU A 325 9.22 7.51 17.20
N SER A 326 10.15 6.85 17.87
CA SER A 326 9.87 5.72 18.76
C SER A 326 10.85 5.77 19.96
N ASP A 327 10.37 5.51 21.14
CA ASP A 327 11.19 5.44 22.36
C ASP A 327 12.10 4.20 22.41
N LYS A 328 11.87 3.23 21.53
CA LYS A 328 12.60 1.96 21.52
C LYS A 328 14.00 2.13 20.95
N LEU A 329 15.05 1.68 21.65
CA LEU A 329 16.43 1.65 21.15
C LEU A 329 16.56 0.87 19.82
N SER A 330 15.73 -0.15 19.63
CA SER A 330 15.67 -0.91 18.37
C SER A 330 15.27 -0.08 17.16
N SER A 331 14.76 1.15 17.32
CA SER A 331 14.51 2.09 16.22
C SER A 331 15.79 2.70 15.64
N CYS A 332 16.89 2.71 16.41
CA CYS A 332 18.20 3.13 15.96
C CYS A 332 18.87 1.96 15.19
N ASN A 333 18.82 2.05 13.87
CA ASN A 333 19.37 1.00 13.00
C ASN A 333 20.85 1.30 12.69
N PRO A 334 21.79 0.34 12.82
CA PRO A 334 23.20 0.51 12.42
C PRO A 334 23.41 0.95 10.96
N TYR A 335 22.42 0.70 10.10
CA TYR A 335 22.48 1.19 8.72
C TYR A 335 22.44 2.72 8.62
N ALA A 336 21.97 3.41 9.65
CA ALA A 336 21.89 4.87 9.70
C ALA A 336 23.27 5.55 9.51
N LYS A 337 24.37 4.90 9.90
CA LYS A 337 25.74 5.38 9.68
C LYS A 337 26.16 5.49 8.21
N ALA A 338 25.37 4.91 7.29
CA ALA A 338 25.65 4.98 5.85
C ALA A 338 25.17 6.28 5.20
N TYR A 339 24.38 7.08 5.91
CA TYR A 339 23.92 8.38 5.46
C TYR A 339 24.89 9.50 5.87
N ASP A 340 24.83 10.63 5.18
CA ASP A 340 25.63 11.81 5.54
C ASP A 340 25.13 12.44 6.85
N GLU A 341 23.82 12.41 7.09
CA GLU A 341 23.19 12.91 8.30
C GLU A 341 21.98 12.05 8.71
N VAL A 342 21.72 12.03 10.01
CA VAL A 342 20.50 11.45 10.61
C VAL A 342 19.68 12.58 11.18
N TRP A 343 18.50 12.79 10.62
CA TRP A 343 17.60 13.86 11.03
C TRP A 343 16.56 13.36 12.01
N VAL A 344 16.54 13.97 13.18
CA VAL A 344 15.72 13.56 14.33
C VAL A 344 14.77 14.67 14.74
N ALA A 345 13.72 14.30 15.50
CA ALA A 345 12.72 15.25 15.94
C ALA A 345 13.27 16.24 16.99
N GLY A 346 14.03 15.74 17.97
CA GLY A 346 14.53 16.55 19.07
C GLY A 346 15.61 15.86 19.88
N PRO A 347 16.01 16.46 21.03
CA PRO A 347 17.10 15.99 21.89
C PRO A 347 16.98 14.51 22.30
N ALA A 348 15.77 14.04 22.66
CA ALA A 348 15.57 12.66 23.08
C ALA A 348 15.97 11.63 22.01
N ALA A 349 15.77 11.95 20.75
CA ALA A 349 16.17 11.07 19.67
C ALA A 349 17.69 11.10 19.43
N ARG A 350 18.33 12.25 19.64
CA ARG A 350 19.80 12.35 19.67
C ARG A 350 20.40 11.51 20.78
N ASP A 351 19.89 11.65 22.01
CA ASP A 351 20.31 10.85 23.19
C ASP A 351 20.17 9.35 22.91
N ARG A 352 19.09 8.96 22.24
CA ARG A 352 18.83 7.58 21.88
C ARG A 352 19.87 7.02 20.89
N TYR A 353 20.32 7.80 19.90
CA TYR A 353 21.41 7.41 19.01
C TYR A 353 22.73 7.26 19.75
N GLN A 354 23.03 8.14 20.73
CA GLN A 354 24.21 8.01 21.58
C GLN A 354 24.14 6.74 22.45
N LEU A 355 22.97 6.47 23.08
CA LEU A 355 22.78 5.27 23.90
C LEU A 355 22.83 3.96 23.10
N ALA A 356 22.34 3.98 21.86
CA ALA A 356 22.31 2.79 21.01
C ALA A 356 23.69 2.42 20.45
N ASP A 357 24.62 3.38 20.40
CA ASP A 357 26.01 3.23 19.92
C ASP A 357 26.11 2.45 18.58
N VAL A 358 25.26 2.83 17.63
CA VAL A 358 25.17 2.17 16.31
C VAL A 358 26.18 2.71 15.30
N GLY A 359 27.15 3.51 15.75
CA GLY A 359 28.24 4.05 14.93
C GLY A 359 27.82 5.28 14.10
N VAL A 360 26.83 6.03 14.56
CA VAL A 360 26.48 7.37 14.06
C VAL A 360 27.16 8.40 14.93
N ASP A 361 27.99 9.27 14.34
CA ASP A 361 28.63 10.36 15.08
C ASP A 361 27.59 11.41 15.49
N ASP A 362 27.70 11.97 16.70
CA ASP A 362 26.75 12.98 17.21
C ASP A 362 26.68 14.24 16.32
N ARG A 363 27.80 14.62 15.68
CA ARG A 363 27.87 15.75 14.74
C ARG A 363 27.01 15.55 13.49
N ASP A 364 26.67 14.31 13.14
CA ASP A 364 25.88 13.91 11.96
C ASP A 364 24.40 13.72 12.35
N VAL A 365 24.04 13.88 13.64
CA VAL A 365 22.66 13.93 14.10
C VAL A 365 22.15 15.34 14.10
N VAL A 366 21.08 15.64 13.34
CA VAL A 366 20.51 16.97 13.18
C VAL A 366 19.08 17.01 13.68
N GLU A 367 18.78 17.95 14.59
CA GLU A 367 17.45 18.12 15.19
C GLU A 367 16.60 19.04 14.31
N VAL A 368 15.70 18.44 13.54
CA VAL A 368 14.88 19.15 12.54
C VAL A 368 13.42 19.33 12.96
N GLY A 369 13.01 18.70 14.07
CA GLY A 369 11.60 18.62 14.45
C GLY A 369 10.81 17.63 13.61
N ARG A 370 9.47 17.77 13.70
CA ARG A 370 8.53 16.94 12.92
C ARG A 370 7.52 17.81 12.16
N PRO A 371 7.85 18.29 10.96
CA PRO A 371 6.95 19.14 10.16
C PRO A 371 5.61 18.46 9.83
N GLN A 372 5.58 17.12 9.82
CA GLN A 372 4.36 16.33 9.57
C GLN A 372 3.26 16.57 10.61
N LEU A 373 3.61 17.06 11.81
CA LEU A 373 2.69 17.30 12.92
C LEU A 373 1.97 18.66 12.81
N ALA A 374 2.30 19.50 11.84
CA ALA A 374 1.68 20.80 11.63
C ALA A 374 0.12 20.79 11.61
N PRO A 375 -0.58 19.74 11.14
CA PRO A 375 -2.04 19.67 11.20
C PRO A 375 -2.62 19.49 12.62
N ILE A 376 -1.81 19.13 13.62
CA ILE A 376 -2.27 18.94 15.00
C ILE A 376 -2.45 20.29 15.67
N LYS A 377 -3.68 20.56 16.11
CA LYS A 377 -4.04 21.82 16.80
C LYS A 377 -3.62 21.74 18.27
N LEU A 378 -3.04 22.82 18.74
CA LEU A 378 -2.79 23.00 20.20
C LEU A 378 -4.13 23.02 20.95
N ALA A 379 -4.08 22.66 22.24
CA ALA A 379 -5.19 22.91 23.14
C ALA A 379 -5.47 24.43 23.16
N ASP A 380 -6.71 24.85 22.96
CA ASP A 380 -7.08 26.27 23.03
C ASP A 380 -6.96 26.76 24.49
N GLY A 381 -5.92 27.53 24.78
CA GLY A 381 -5.64 28.09 26.10
C GLY A 381 -4.70 27.26 26.96
N PRO A 382 -4.16 27.82 28.07
CA PRO A 382 -3.37 27.04 29.02
C PRO A 382 -4.20 25.89 29.56
N ALA A 383 -3.55 24.81 29.97
CA ALA A 383 -4.14 23.59 30.58
C ALA A 383 -4.93 23.88 31.89
N THR A 384 -5.29 25.11 32.13
CA THR A 384 -6.21 25.58 33.14
C THR A 384 -7.63 25.51 32.60
N GLY A 385 -8.32 24.41 32.81
CA GLY A 385 -9.75 24.24 32.98
C GLY A 385 -10.79 25.10 32.26
N ALA A 386 -10.48 25.70 31.10
CA ALA A 386 -11.29 26.75 30.50
C ALA A 386 -11.77 26.46 29.08
N ARG A 387 -11.95 25.19 28.72
CA ARG A 387 -13.04 24.84 27.79
C ARG A 387 -14.21 24.46 28.67
N GLY A 388 -15.20 25.36 28.79
CA GLY A 388 -16.36 25.36 29.64
C GLY A 388 -16.55 24.08 30.43
N GLY A 389 -16.32 24.16 31.72
CA GLY A 389 -16.53 23.03 32.63
C GLY A 389 -17.91 22.43 32.46
N ALA A 390 -18.16 21.29 33.07
CA ALA A 390 -19.35 20.45 33.05
C ALA A 390 -20.74 21.17 33.10
N ALA A 391 -20.76 22.49 33.06
CA ALA A 391 -21.95 23.34 33.00
C ALA A 391 -22.71 23.31 31.65
N ASP A 392 -22.05 22.91 30.55
CA ASP A 392 -22.61 23.07 29.19
C ASP A 392 -23.08 21.76 28.53
N GLY A 393 -23.18 20.64 29.26
CA GLY A 393 -23.70 19.37 28.72
C GLY A 393 -22.84 18.69 27.65
N ARG A 394 -21.63 19.17 27.43
CA ARG A 394 -20.68 18.64 26.42
C ARG A 394 -20.08 17.31 26.86
N PHE A 395 -19.92 16.39 25.91
CA PHE A 395 -19.24 15.12 26.12
C PHE A 395 -17.71 15.31 26.15
N THR A 396 -17.05 14.59 27.07
CA THR A 396 -15.59 14.43 27.05
C THR A 396 -15.23 13.39 25.99
N THR A 397 -14.51 13.80 24.95
CA THR A 397 -14.14 12.91 23.86
C THR A 397 -12.80 12.24 24.15
N VAL A 398 -12.80 10.93 24.33
CA VAL A 398 -11.62 10.10 24.58
C VAL A 398 -11.24 9.36 23.31
N LEU A 399 -10.02 9.53 22.84
CA LEU A 399 -9.46 8.70 21.78
C LEU A 399 -8.71 7.52 22.41
N TYR A 400 -9.19 6.30 22.18
CA TYR A 400 -8.42 5.09 22.47
C TYR A 400 -7.80 4.55 21.20
N ALA A 401 -6.47 4.70 21.07
CA ALA A 401 -5.70 4.36 19.88
C ALA A 401 -4.56 3.39 20.25
N PRO A 402 -4.85 2.11 20.51
CA PRO A 402 -3.84 1.13 20.85
C PRO A 402 -2.96 0.79 19.66
N THR A 403 -1.69 0.42 19.93
CA THR A 403 -0.81 -0.15 18.92
C THR A 403 -1.12 -1.63 18.64
N TRP A 404 -0.41 -2.25 17.73
CA TRP A 404 -0.54 -3.66 17.42
C TRP A 404 0.50 -4.50 18.19
N GLU A 405 0.36 -5.81 18.16
CA GLU A 405 1.14 -6.77 18.96
C GLU A 405 2.63 -6.89 18.59
N GLY A 406 3.09 -6.22 17.50
CA GLY A 406 4.49 -6.30 17.05
C GLY A 406 4.83 -7.62 16.35
N TRP A 407 6.11 -7.75 15.95
CA TRP A 407 6.61 -8.94 15.26
C TRP A 407 7.07 -10.04 16.21
N ASP A 408 7.43 -9.69 17.45
CA ASP A 408 7.90 -10.61 18.49
C ASP A 408 6.76 -11.37 19.20
N GLY A 409 5.51 -10.97 18.95
CA GLY A 409 4.33 -11.60 19.51
C GLY A 409 4.18 -11.39 21.03
N ASN A 410 4.91 -10.46 21.63
CA ASN A 410 4.77 -10.14 23.06
C ASN A 410 3.40 -9.49 23.33
N PRO A 411 2.51 -10.10 24.12
CA PRO A 411 1.20 -9.54 24.45
C PRO A 411 1.28 -8.20 25.19
N GLY A 412 2.41 -7.91 25.87
CA GLY A 412 2.67 -6.63 26.53
C GLY A 412 2.92 -5.46 25.57
N ASN A 413 3.09 -5.70 24.28
CA ASN A 413 3.28 -4.63 23.30
C ASN A 413 2.01 -3.83 23.02
N THR A 414 0.83 -4.37 23.33
CA THR A 414 -0.47 -3.74 23.07
C THR A 414 -1.40 -3.90 24.28
N SER A 415 -2.10 -2.84 24.64
CA SER A 415 -3.15 -2.87 25.65
C SER A 415 -4.37 -3.68 25.27
N VAL A 416 -4.60 -3.90 23.98
CA VAL A 416 -5.81 -4.58 23.44
C VAL A 416 -6.06 -5.93 24.13
N ILE A 417 -5.00 -6.72 24.40
CA ILE A 417 -5.13 -8.07 24.95
C ILE A 417 -5.39 -8.04 26.46
N LEU A 418 -4.62 -7.26 27.21
CA LEU A 418 -4.56 -7.35 28.66
C LEU A 418 -5.41 -6.27 29.37
N ALA A 419 -5.54 -5.10 28.79
CA ALA A 419 -6.20 -3.94 29.40
C ALA A 419 -7.40 -3.40 28.58
N GLY A 420 -7.47 -3.67 27.29
CA GLY A 420 -8.37 -2.98 26.38
C GLY A 420 -9.85 -3.09 26.73
N GLU A 421 -10.32 -4.27 27.14
CA GLU A 421 -11.72 -4.44 27.56
C GLU A 421 -12.00 -3.70 28.90
N ASN A 422 -11.02 -3.61 29.82
CA ASN A 422 -11.18 -2.87 31.07
C ASN A 422 -11.20 -1.36 30.81
N ILE A 423 -10.27 -0.84 30.00
CA ILE A 423 -10.25 0.56 29.59
C ILE A 423 -11.61 0.95 29.00
N VAL A 424 -12.08 0.18 28.01
CA VAL A 424 -13.36 0.47 27.34
C VAL A 424 -14.55 0.35 28.33
N ARG A 425 -14.53 -0.62 29.24
CA ARG A 425 -15.58 -0.77 30.25
C ARG A 425 -15.67 0.47 31.16
N HIS A 426 -14.55 0.98 31.66
CA HIS A 426 -14.52 2.19 32.49
C HIS A 426 -14.98 3.42 31.71
N LEU A 427 -14.56 3.58 30.45
CA LEU A 427 -15.00 4.69 29.61
C LEU A 427 -16.50 4.65 29.28
N LEU A 428 -17.03 3.45 29.01
CA LEU A 428 -18.46 3.28 28.70
C LEU A 428 -19.37 3.39 29.95
N ALA A 429 -18.81 3.23 31.14
CA ALA A 429 -19.54 3.41 32.39
C ALA A 429 -19.86 4.90 32.69
N ASP A 430 -19.11 5.83 32.13
CA ASP A 430 -19.32 7.26 32.29
C ASP A 430 -20.26 7.78 31.16
N PRO A 431 -21.48 8.28 31.50
CA PRO A 431 -22.44 8.73 30.51
C PRO A 431 -22.00 10.00 29.76
N LYS A 432 -21.05 10.77 30.32
CA LYS A 432 -20.51 12.00 29.71
C LYS A 432 -19.32 11.74 28.78
N VAL A 433 -18.88 10.49 28.62
CA VAL A 433 -17.77 10.14 27.74
C VAL A 433 -18.28 9.83 26.34
N ARG A 434 -17.64 10.41 25.33
CA ARG A 434 -17.68 9.98 23.93
C ARG A 434 -16.38 9.24 23.62
N LEU A 435 -16.46 7.97 23.24
CA LEU A 435 -15.29 7.18 22.90
C LEU A 435 -15.09 7.16 21.38
N ILE A 436 -13.88 7.49 20.94
CA ILE A 436 -13.37 7.22 19.60
C ILE A 436 -12.39 6.06 19.71
N TYR A 437 -12.73 4.90 19.20
CA TYR A 437 -11.86 3.73 19.16
C TYR A 437 -11.22 3.59 17.78
N LYS A 438 -9.90 3.72 17.73
CA LYS A 438 -9.13 3.61 16.47
C LYS A 438 -8.01 2.58 16.63
N PRO A 439 -8.32 1.27 16.46
CA PRO A 439 -7.31 0.21 16.55
C PRO A 439 -6.29 0.33 15.42
N HIS A 440 -5.06 -0.14 15.67
CA HIS A 440 -4.05 -0.21 14.63
C HIS A 440 -4.49 -1.16 13.50
N PRO A 441 -4.26 -0.83 12.21
CA PRO A 441 -4.70 -1.66 11.08
C PRO A 441 -4.17 -3.10 11.09
N MET A 442 -3.04 -3.34 11.76
CA MET A 442 -2.42 -4.66 11.87
C MET A 442 -2.83 -5.43 13.12
N THR A 443 -3.70 -4.91 13.98
CA THR A 443 -4.16 -5.60 15.19
C THR A 443 -4.76 -6.97 14.85
N GLY A 444 -4.23 -8.04 15.47
CA GLY A 444 -4.62 -9.42 15.22
C GLY A 444 -4.01 -10.04 13.97
N SER A 445 -3.02 -9.40 13.35
CA SER A 445 -2.33 -9.96 12.19
C SER A 445 -1.31 -11.04 12.55
N GLN A 446 -0.66 -10.93 13.71
CA GLN A 446 0.35 -11.87 14.21
C GLN A 446 -0.23 -12.72 15.34
N VAL A 447 -0.92 -12.12 16.31
CA VAL A 447 -1.48 -12.80 17.47
C VAL A 447 -3.00 -12.87 17.37
N PRO A 448 -3.60 -14.07 17.15
CA PRO A 448 -5.07 -14.21 17.04
C PRO A 448 -5.84 -13.67 18.25
N ALA A 449 -5.26 -13.76 19.47
CA ALA A 449 -5.88 -13.24 20.68
C ALA A 449 -6.13 -11.73 20.62
N ALA A 450 -5.21 -10.94 20.03
CA ALA A 450 -5.42 -9.50 19.81
C ALA A 450 -6.61 -9.23 18.89
N GLY A 451 -6.75 -10.03 17.82
CA GLY A 451 -7.89 -9.93 16.90
C GLY A 451 -9.22 -10.28 17.56
N GLU A 452 -9.25 -11.26 18.45
CA GLU A 452 -10.46 -11.62 19.20
C GLU A 452 -10.81 -10.57 20.27
N ALA A 453 -9.82 -10.06 21.01
CA ALA A 453 -10.02 -8.97 21.97
C ALA A 453 -10.54 -7.70 21.27
N ASN A 454 -9.95 -7.32 20.13
CA ASN A 454 -10.40 -6.20 19.31
C ASN A 454 -11.88 -6.35 18.90
N LYS A 455 -12.33 -7.54 18.53
CA LYS A 455 -13.75 -7.78 18.19
C LYS A 455 -14.66 -7.63 19.40
N ARG A 456 -14.22 -8.10 20.59
CA ARG A 456 -15.01 -7.93 21.82
C ARG A 456 -15.13 -6.46 22.22
N ILE A 457 -14.02 -5.70 22.12
CA ILE A 457 -14.03 -4.25 22.34
C ILE A 457 -15.03 -3.56 21.40
N MET A 458 -14.98 -3.86 20.09
CA MET A 458 -15.93 -3.26 19.14
C MET A 458 -17.38 -3.63 19.48
N ALA A 459 -17.64 -4.88 19.86
CA ALA A 459 -18.98 -5.31 20.27
C ALA A 459 -19.49 -4.58 21.52
N MET A 460 -18.61 -4.35 22.53
CA MET A 460 -18.96 -3.56 23.71
C MET A 460 -19.36 -2.13 23.35
N ILE A 461 -18.63 -1.49 22.43
CA ILE A 461 -18.93 -0.13 21.97
C ILE A 461 -20.24 -0.08 21.18
N GLU A 462 -20.48 -1.03 20.28
CA GLU A 462 -21.73 -1.15 19.53
C GLU A 462 -22.93 -1.37 20.47
N GLU A 463 -22.80 -2.24 21.47
CA GLU A 463 -23.81 -2.46 22.48
C GLU A 463 -24.11 -1.19 23.31
N ALA A 464 -23.07 -0.45 23.73
CA ALA A 464 -23.22 0.80 24.47
C ALA A 464 -24.00 1.84 23.64
N ASN A 465 -23.75 1.95 22.34
CA ASN A 465 -24.48 2.84 21.44
C ASN A 465 -25.96 2.50 21.34
N THR A 466 -26.36 1.24 21.49
CA THR A 466 -27.79 0.86 21.48
C THR A 466 -28.54 1.38 22.71
N ARG A 467 -27.83 1.65 23.80
CA ARG A 467 -28.41 2.15 25.07
C ARG A 467 -28.47 3.67 25.13
N ARG A 468 -27.80 4.36 24.21
CA ARG A 468 -27.74 5.81 24.12
C ARG A 468 -28.81 6.34 23.17
N SER A 469 -29.38 7.50 23.51
CA SER A 469 -30.34 8.20 22.69
C SER A 469 -30.12 9.69 22.78
N GLY A 470 -30.52 10.41 21.74
CA GLY A 470 -30.40 11.86 21.65
C GLY A 470 -30.72 12.34 20.24
N ALA A 471 -30.57 13.63 20.01
CA ALA A 471 -30.72 14.19 18.67
C ALA A 471 -29.70 13.58 17.71
N ARG A 472 -30.14 13.19 16.53
CA ARG A 472 -29.30 12.72 15.45
C ARG A 472 -29.22 13.77 14.35
N PRO A 473 -28.10 13.89 13.65
CA PRO A 473 -28.02 14.68 12.43
C PRO A 473 -29.11 14.26 11.45
N GLY A 474 -29.65 15.22 10.71
CA GLY A 474 -30.62 14.92 9.68
C GLY A 474 -30.02 14.13 8.50
N PRO A 475 -30.88 13.59 7.62
CA PRO A 475 -30.39 12.81 6.46
C PRO A 475 -29.50 13.63 5.52
N GLU A 476 -29.60 14.97 5.56
CA GLU A 476 -28.72 15.89 4.81
C GLU A 476 -27.25 15.78 5.20
N ALA A 477 -26.93 15.47 6.44
CA ALA A 477 -25.54 15.30 6.88
C ALA A 477 -24.87 14.08 6.20
N ALA A 478 -25.60 12.98 6.03
CA ALA A 478 -25.11 11.80 5.33
C ALA A 478 -24.90 12.08 3.83
N VAL A 479 -25.81 12.82 3.21
CA VAL A 479 -25.72 13.25 1.79
C VAL A 479 -24.52 14.17 1.59
N GLU A 480 -24.32 15.12 2.51
CA GLU A 480 -23.18 16.04 2.44
C GLU A 480 -21.85 15.28 2.59
N LEU A 481 -21.75 14.33 3.54
CA LEU A 481 -20.57 13.49 3.71
C LEU A 481 -20.27 12.70 2.43
N GLU A 482 -21.26 12.09 1.78
CA GLU A 482 -21.08 11.36 0.54
C GLU A 482 -20.61 12.30 -0.58
N ARG A 483 -21.22 13.49 -0.72
CA ARG A 483 -20.83 14.50 -1.68
C ARG A 483 -19.37 14.95 -1.50
N ARG A 484 -18.93 15.19 -0.25
CA ARG A 484 -17.53 15.56 0.06
C ARG A 484 -16.58 14.40 -0.19
N ALA A 485 -17.00 13.16 0.12
CA ALA A 485 -16.21 11.97 -0.17
C ALA A 485 -16.00 11.77 -1.68
N GLU A 486 -17.03 11.99 -2.50
CA GLU A 486 -16.91 11.94 -3.95
C GLU A 486 -15.97 13.02 -4.49
N ALA A 487 -16.11 14.28 -4.06
CA ALA A 487 -15.26 15.38 -4.46
C ALA A 487 -13.77 15.11 -4.11
N LEU A 488 -13.49 14.66 -2.89
CA LEU A 488 -12.14 14.30 -2.46
C LEU A 488 -11.59 13.10 -3.24
N ASN A 489 -12.41 12.08 -3.50
CA ASN A 489 -12.03 10.93 -4.31
C ASN A 489 -11.73 11.32 -5.77
N GLU A 490 -12.47 12.25 -6.34
CA GLU A 490 -12.21 12.78 -7.69
C GLU A 490 -10.87 13.51 -7.75
N LEU A 491 -10.59 14.40 -6.80
CA LEU A 491 -9.32 15.12 -6.69
C LEU A 491 -8.13 14.18 -6.42
N THR A 492 -8.32 13.15 -5.61
CA THR A 492 -7.26 12.17 -5.28
C THR A 492 -7.12 11.07 -6.32
N SER A 493 -8.15 10.87 -7.20
CA SER A 493 -8.07 9.93 -8.31
C SER A 493 -7.15 10.49 -9.40
N THR A 494 -6.10 9.80 -9.72
CA THR A 494 -5.21 10.21 -10.80
C THR A 494 -5.57 9.47 -12.10
N LYS A 495 -5.61 10.19 -13.23
CA LYS A 495 -5.76 9.58 -14.57
C LYS A 495 -4.69 8.51 -14.81
N PHE A 496 -3.50 8.71 -14.24
CA PHE A 496 -2.40 7.75 -14.24
C PHE A 496 -2.82 6.36 -13.75
N ARG A 497 -3.61 6.25 -12.67
CA ARG A 497 -4.07 4.96 -12.13
C ARG A 497 -5.04 4.21 -13.05
N LYS A 498 -5.69 4.91 -14.00
CA LYS A 498 -6.64 4.32 -14.95
C LYS A 498 -5.95 3.56 -16.08
N GLY A 499 -4.67 3.84 -16.35
CA GLY A 499 -3.90 3.18 -17.42
C GLY A 499 -3.71 1.68 -17.15
N THR A 500 -3.79 0.90 -18.23
CA THR A 500 -3.68 -0.56 -18.16
C THR A 500 -2.24 -1.02 -17.98
N ASP A 501 -1.29 -0.31 -18.60
CA ASP A 501 0.15 -0.55 -18.47
C ASP A 501 0.92 0.75 -18.23
N GLU A 502 2.23 0.66 -18.10
CA GLU A 502 3.09 1.78 -17.77
C GLU A 502 3.07 2.87 -18.83
N GLN A 503 3.14 2.49 -20.12
CA GLN A 503 3.09 3.46 -21.21
C GLN A 503 1.76 4.23 -21.22
N GLU A 504 0.64 3.52 -21.09
CA GLU A 504 -0.67 4.15 -21.04
C GLU A 504 -0.81 5.05 -19.80
N ARG A 505 -0.26 4.62 -18.65
CA ARG A 505 -0.23 5.44 -17.45
C ARG A 505 0.57 6.72 -17.65
N MET A 506 1.77 6.62 -18.23
CA MET A 506 2.58 7.80 -18.54
C MET A 506 1.91 8.70 -19.59
N MET A 507 1.23 8.13 -20.58
CA MET A 507 0.46 8.88 -21.59
C MET A 507 -0.71 9.67 -20.97
N LEU A 508 -1.34 9.11 -19.91
CA LEU A 508 -2.49 9.73 -19.24
C LEU A 508 -2.10 10.78 -18.19
N GLN A 509 -0.83 10.91 -17.87
CA GLN A 509 -0.37 11.97 -16.96
C GLN A 509 -0.28 13.31 -17.71
N GLY A 510 -0.54 14.40 -17.00
CA GLY A 510 -0.36 15.77 -17.50
C GLY A 510 0.66 16.51 -16.64
N ARG A 511 0.87 17.78 -16.93
CA ARG A 511 1.54 18.67 -15.97
C ARG A 511 0.72 18.73 -14.69
N PRO A 512 1.36 18.77 -13.51
CA PRO A 512 0.66 19.11 -12.29
C PRO A 512 -0.01 20.48 -12.45
N ASP A 513 -1.30 20.56 -12.17
CA ASP A 513 -1.93 21.85 -11.92
C ASP A 513 -1.43 22.28 -10.54
N GLY A 514 -0.59 23.28 -10.43
CA GLY A 514 0.10 23.67 -9.20
C GLY A 514 -0.79 23.95 -7.97
N ASP A 515 -2.10 24.00 -8.17
CA ASP A 515 -3.11 24.19 -7.12
C ASP A 515 -3.74 22.88 -6.60
N ARG A 516 -3.33 21.72 -7.12
CA ARG A 516 -3.97 20.44 -6.76
C ARG A 516 -3.74 20.06 -5.30
N ALA A 517 -2.55 20.28 -4.77
CA ALA A 517 -2.23 19.99 -3.38
C ALA A 517 -3.09 20.83 -2.44
N ALA A 518 -3.26 22.12 -2.72
CA ALA A 518 -4.13 23.01 -1.98
C ALA A 518 -5.60 22.57 -2.07
N ALA A 519 -6.09 22.25 -3.27
CA ALA A 519 -7.45 21.77 -3.48
C ALA A 519 -7.72 20.43 -2.75
N VAL A 520 -6.75 19.53 -2.69
CA VAL A 520 -6.86 18.26 -1.93
C VAL A 520 -6.88 18.54 -0.43
N ALA A 521 -6.07 19.49 0.07
CA ALA A 521 -6.07 19.86 1.48
C ALA A 521 -7.45 20.45 1.89
N GLU A 522 -7.97 21.42 1.13
CA GLU A 522 -9.29 22.00 1.35
C GLU A 522 -10.42 20.97 1.28
N ALA A 523 -10.41 20.08 0.27
CA ALA A 523 -11.40 19.03 0.16
C ALA A 523 -11.31 18.00 1.28
N THR A 524 -10.10 17.76 1.81
CA THR A 524 -9.88 16.88 2.97
C THR A 524 -10.48 17.51 4.22
N GLU A 525 -10.20 18.78 4.49
CA GLU A 525 -10.76 19.51 5.62
C GLU A 525 -12.30 19.55 5.56
N ALA A 526 -12.86 19.89 4.40
CA ALA A 526 -14.31 19.89 4.20
C ALA A 526 -14.95 18.51 4.36
N TRP A 527 -14.24 17.45 3.96
CA TRP A 527 -14.71 16.08 4.21
C TRP A 527 -14.65 15.72 5.70
N GLU A 528 -13.59 16.10 6.39
CA GLU A 528 -13.42 15.87 7.82
C GLU A 528 -14.50 16.58 8.64
N GLU A 529 -14.81 17.83 8.32
CA GLU A 529 -15.92 18.57 8.94
C GLU A 529 -17.25 17.85 8.74
N ALA A 530 -17.55 17.44 7.50
CA ALA A 530 -18.77 16.70 7.20
C ALA A 530 -18.81 15.33 7.89
N TYR A 531 -17.66 14.67 8.03
CA TYR A 531 -17.54 13.41 8.76
C TYR A 531 -17.94 13.57 10.22
N TRP A 532 -17.35 14.53 10.93
CA TRP A 532 -17.69 14.76 12.34
C TRP A 532 -19.13 15.23 12.53
N ALA A 533 -19.64 16.05 11.63
CA ALA A 533 -21.03 16.53 11.65
C ALA A 533 -22.06 15.42 11.34
N SER A 534 -21.66 14.31 10.73
CA SER A 534 -22.57 13.21 10.39
C SER A 534 -22.90 12.27 11.58
N PHE A 535 -22.18 12.43 12.70
CA PHE A 535 -22.41 11.65 13.91
C PHE A 535 -22.93 12.53 15.06
N PRO A 536 -23.91 12.03 15.85
CA PRO A 536 -24.31 12.74 17.05
C PRO A 536 -23.19 12.79 18.08
N GLU A 537 -23.14 13.87 18.88
CA GLU A 537 -22.07 14.07 19.87
C GLU A 537 -22.03 12.98 20.95
N TRP A 538 -23.14 12.32 21.22
CA TRP A 538 -23.24 11.25 22.21
C TRP A 538 -22.80 9.88 21.69
N GLU A 539 -22.63 9.69 20.38
CA GLU A 539 -22.34 8.39 19.77
C GLU A 539 -20.85 8.05 19.88
N HIS A 540 -20.55 6.86 20.37
CA HIS A 540 -19.19 6.32 20.33
C HIS A 540 -18.84 5.89 18.91
N LEU A 541 -17.60 6.12 18.48
CA LEU A 541 -17.16 5.85 17.12
C LEU A 541 -16.11 4.73 17.09
N ILE A 542 -16.21 3.86 16.10
CA ILE A 542 -15.20 2.84 15.76
C ILE A 542 -14.63 3.18 14.39
N ILE A 543 -13.35 3.56 14.35
CA ILE A 543 -12.68 4.01 13.13
C ILE A 543 -11.61 2.97 12.72
N THR A 544 -11.97 2.03 11.85
CA THR A 544 -11.07 1.02 11.30
C THR A 544 -10.51 1.39 9.93
N GLN A 545 -11.05 2.45 9.33
CA GLN A 545 -10.63 2.94 8.02
C GLN A 545 -9.41 3.86 8.14
N ALA A 546 -8.71 4.06 7.01
CA ALA A 546 -7.59 5.00 6.95
C ALA A 546 -8.04 6.46 7.17
N ARG A 547 -9.27 6.80 6.76
CA ARG A 547 -9.89 8.10 7.00
C ARG A 547 -11.01 7.99 8.04
N PRO A 548 -11.17 8.99 8.94
CA PRO A 548 -10.30 10.14 9.15
C PRO A 548 -8.89 9.75 9.63
N ALA A 549 -7.90 10.58 9.29
CA ALA A 549 -6.50 10.39 9.69
C ALA A 549 -6.37 10.47 11.23
N ILE A 550 -5.29 9.91 11.78
CA ILE A 550 -5.07 9.92 13.23
C ILE A 550 -4.99 11.35 13.79
N PHE A 551 -4.37 12.29 13.08
CA PHE A 551 -4.26 13.69 13.50
C PHE A 551 -5.61 14.41 13.57
N THR A 552 -6.54 14.06 12.69
CA THR A 552 -7.92 14.55 12.76
C THR A 552 -8.63 14.03 14.01
N CYS A 553 -8.39 12.75 14.37
CA CYS A 553 -8.89 12.20 15.63
C CYS A 553 -8.27 12.91 16.85
N PHE A 554 -6.98 13.30 16.78
CA PHE A 554 -6.31 14.11 17.81
C PHE A 554 -7.01 15.46 18.01
N ASN A 555 -7.34 16.13 16.90
CA ASN A 555 -8.01 17.42 16.96
C ASN A 555 -9.44 17.31 17.54
N ALA A 556 -10.11 16.17 17.31
CA ALA A 556 -11.45 15.91 17.80
C ALA A 556 -11.52 15.44 19.26
N ALA A 557 -10.43 14.91 19.82
CA ALA A 557 -10.39 14.33 21.15
C ALA A 557 -9.85 15.31 22.20
N ASP A 558 -10.31 15.18 23.43
CA ASP A 558 -9.86 15.94 24.61
C ASP A 558 -8.69 15.22 25.32
N VAL A 559 -8.63 13.89 25.21
CA VAL A 559 -7.61 13.03 25.82
C VAL A 559 -7.32 11.81 24.96
N LEU A 560 -6.07 11.36 25.00
CA LEU A 560 -5.61 10.11 24.37
C LEU A 560 -5.40 9.02 25.44
N ILE A 561 -5.84 7.81 25.14
CA ILE A 561 -5.37 6.58 25.78
C ILE A 561 -4.67 5.74 24.72
N SER A 562 -3.44 5.30 24.97
CA SER A 562 -2.66 4.53 24.01
C SER A 562 -1.66 3.60 24.70
N ASP A 563 -0.79 3.00 23.91
CA ASP A 563 0.37 2.21 24.35
C ASP A 563 1.65 2.99 24.07
N VAL A 564 2.80 2.46 24.48
CA VAL A 564 4.10 3.01 24.09
C VAL A 564 4.26 2.90 22.57
N SER A 565 4.06 4.00 21.88
CA SER A 565 4.08 4.08 20.42
C SER A 565 4.34 5.51 19.92
N SER A 566 4.66 5.65 18.63
CA SER A 566 4.81 6.97 17.99
C SER A 566 3.54 7.83 18.03
N VAL A 567 2.37 7.22 18.23
CA VAL A 567 1.10 7.94 18.39
C VAL A 567 1.12 8.86 19.61
N VAL A 568 1.74 8.42 20.70
CA VAL A 568 1.90 9.24 21.91
C VAL A 568 2.86 10.40 21.68
N SER A 569 4.00 10.15 21.03
CA SER A 569 4.93 11.22 20.66
C SER A 569 4.27 12.29 19.80
N ASP A 570 3.47 11.87 18.81
CA ASP A 570 2.74 12.77 17.94
C ASP A 570 1.65 13.56 18.68
N TRP A 571 0.94 12.89 19.64
CA TRP A 571 -0.10 13.51 20.48
C TRP A 571 0.43 14.65 21.35
N LEU A 572 1.69 14.57 21.83
CA LEU A 572 2.33 15.61 22.63
C LEU A 572 2.35 16.96 21.92
N SER A 573 2.29 17.01 20.58
CA SER A 573 2.15 18.26 19.84
C SER A 573 0.89 19.04 20.21
N SER A 574 -0.16 18.36 20.69
CA SER A 574 -1.42 18.99 21.10
C SER A 574 -1.38 19.58 22.52
N GLU A 575 -0.42 19.18 23.36
CA GLU A 575 -0.31 19.50 24.79
C GLU A 575 -1.49 19.01 25.65
N LYS A 576 -2.42 18.25 25.08
CA LYS A 576 -3.58 17.68 25.78
C LYS A 576 -3.16 16.54 26.72
N PRO A 577 -3.92 16.27 27.81
CA PRO A 577 -3.70 15.12 28.68
C PRO A 577 -3.70 13.80 27.92
N TYR A 578 -2.96 12.81 28.44
CA TYR A 578 -2.94 11.47 27.88
C TYR A 578 -2.61 10.42 28.93
N ALA A 579 -2.98 9.17 28.63
CA ALA A 579 -2.64 8.02 29.41
C ALA A 579 -1.97 6.93 28.56
N VAL A 580 -1.07 6.18 29.18
CA VAL A 580 -0.38 5.04 28.56
C VAL A 580 -0.62 3.79 29.39
N ALA A 581 -1.11 2.73 28.74
CA ALA A 581 -1.36 1.46 29.41
C ALA A 581 -0.05 0.70 29.68
N ASN A 582 0.20 0.32 30.92
CA ASN A 582 1.31 -0.53 31.32
C ASN A 582 0.90 -2.00 31.26
N THR A 583 1.13 -2.63 30.14
CA THR A 583 0.91 -4.07 29.93
C THR A 583 2.22 -4.85 29.86
N SER A 584 3.34 -4.21 30.16
CA SER A 584 4.68 -4.80 30.09
C SER A 584 5.04 -5.70 31.27
N GLY A 585 4.32 -5.59 32.39
CA GLY A 585 4.64 -6.26 33.66
C GLY A 585 5.74 -5.55 34.49
N LEU A 586 6.22 -4.39 34.04
CA LEU A 586 7.13 -3.53 34.76
C LEU A 586 6.40 -2.79 35.89
N THR A 587 7.09 -2.42 36.95
CA THR A 587 6.58 -1.44 37.92
C THR A 587 6.40 -0.08 37.22
N GLU A 588 5.58 0.81 37.82
CA GLU A 588 5.36 2.14 37.23
C GLU A 588 6.66 2.94 37.11
N ASP A 589 7.56 2.87 38.13
CA ASP A 589 8.84 3.57 38.10
C ASP A 589 9.77 3.04 37.01
N GLU A 590 9.84 1.72 36.82
CA GLU A 590 10.61 1.10 35.73
C GLU A 590 10.03 1.46 34.39
N PHE A 591 8.70 1.51 34.27
CA PHE A 591 7.99 1.85 33.03
C PHE A 591 8.23 3.32 32.64
N ARG A 592 8.15 4.26 33.62
CA ARG A 592 8.46 5.68 33.38
C ARG A 592 9.94 5.91 33.05
N THR A 593 10.84 5.13 33.66
CA THR A 593 12.28 5.22 33.38
C THR A 593 12.63 4.68 31.99
N GLY A 594 12.00 3.57 31.61
CA GLY A 594 12.29 2.88 30.37
C GLY A 594 11.73 3.58 29.12
N PHE A 595 10.66 4.38 29.28
CA PHE A 595 9.96 4.99 28.15
C PHE A 595 9.74 6.50 28.35
N PRO A 596 10.49 7.38 27.66
CA PRO A 596 10.35 8.82 27.78
C PRO A 596 8.91 9.34 27.65
N THR A 597 8.12 8.79 26.71
CA THR A 597 6.74 9.19 26.49
C THR A 597 5.80 8.92 27.65
N VAL A 598 6.20 8.05 28.59
CA VAL A 598 5.40 7.72 29.80
C VAL A 598 5.62 8.72 30.92
N ARG A 599 6.72 9.50 30.91
CA ARG A 599 7.12 10.38 32.01
C ARG A 599 6.07 11.42 32.41
N ALA A 600 5.29 11.90 31.43
CA ALA A 600 4.23 12.88 31.63
C ALA A 600 2.83 12.32 31.38
N ALA A 601 2.65 11.00 31.40
CA ALA A 601 1.39 10.31 31.19
C ALA A 601 0.73 9.92 32.54
N THR A 602 -0.59 9.80 32.54
CA THR A 602 -1.26 8.92 33.49
C THR A 602 -0.96 7.47 33.11
N VAL A 603 -0.38 6.68 33.99
CA VAL A 603 -0.11 5.26 33.74
C VAL A 603 -1.35 4.46 34.10
N LEU A 604 -1.86 3.66 33.16
CA LEU A 604 -2.99 2.77 33.43
C LEU A 604 -2.49 1.35 33.71
N ALA A 605 -2.88 0.79 34.86
CA ALA A 605 -2.74 -0.64 35.14
C ALA A 605 -3.66 -1.46 34.18
N PRO A 606 -3.47 -2.78 34.03
CA PRO A 606 -4.36 -3.62 33.22
C PRO A 606 -5.84 -3.56 33.63
N GLU A 607 -6.14 -3.29 34.87
CA GLU A 607 -7.47 -3.12 35.44
C GLU A 607 -8.10 -1.77 35.03
N ALA A 608 -7.27 -0.78 34.66
CA ALA A 608 -7.64 0.57 34.21
C ALA A 608 -8.47 1.37 35.23
N THR A 609 -8.20 1.19 36.51
CA THR A 609 -8.89 1.86 37.65
C THR A 609 -8.59 3.35 37.73
N GLU A 610 -7.55 3.83 37.05
CA GLU A 610 -7.12 5.23 36.97
C GLU A 610 -7.92 6.07 35.96
N VAL A 611 -8.76 5.44 35.12
CA VAL A 611 -9.55 6.13 34.10
C VAL A 611 -10.47 7.22 34.67
N PRO A 612 -11.21 7.02 35.78
CA PRO A 612 -12.04 8.09 36.36
C PRO A 612 -11.24 9.31 36.78
N GLU A 613 -10.05 9.15 37.36
CA GLU A 613 -9.17 10.25 37.76
C GLU A 613 -8.67 11.02 36.53
N LEU A 614 -8.24 10.33 35.49
CA LEU A 614 -7.87 10.93 34.20
C LEU A 614 -9.01 11.79 33.64
N LEU A 615 -10.25 11.30 33.67
CA LEU A 615 -11.42 12.05 33.19
C LEU A 615 -11.71 13.28 34.06
N ALA A 616 -11.49 13.21 35.38
CA ALA A 616 -11.64 14.35 36.28
C ALA A 616 -10.61 15.46 35.95
N VAL A 617 -9.36 15.10 35.66
CA VAL A 617 -8.34 16.05 35.20
C VAL A 617 -8.75 16.72 33.90
N VAL A 618 -9.20 15.94 32.89
CA VAL A 618 -9.60 16.47 31.59
C VAL A 618 -10.78 17.44 31.70
N ARG A 619 -11.67 17.24 32.66
CA ARG A 619 -12.83 18.09 32.93
C ARG A 619 -12.52 19.31 33.80
N GLY A 620 -11.30 19.43 34.31
CA GLY A 620 -10.91 20.45 35.27
C GLY A 620 -11.52 20.26 36.67
N GLU A 621 -11.98 19.05 36.96
CA GLU A 621 -12.49 18.62 38.29
C GLU A 621 -11.33 18.24 39.25
N ALA A 622 -10.16 17.95 38.68
CA ALA A 622 -8.90 17.69 39.39
C ALA A 622 -7.75 18.45 38.73
N GLU A 623 -6.68 18.70 39.48
CA GLU A 623 -5.47 19.37 38.99
C GLU A 623 -4.70 18.49 38.02
N ASP A 624 -4.22 19.04 36.90
CA ASP A 624 -3.34 18.36 35.98
C ASP A 624 -1.88 18.40 36.46
N ALA A 625 -1.51 17.49 37.31
CA ALA A 625 -0.14 17.40 37.88
C ALA A 625 0.95 17.13 36.78
N HIS A 626 0.54 16.72 35.58
CA HIS A 626 1.48 16.40 34.49
C HIS A 626 1.61 17.52 33.43
N ALA A 627 0.91 18.63 33.56
CA ALA A 627 0.87 19.68 32.52
C ALA A 627 2.25 20.25 32.21
N GLU A 628 3.01 20.65 33.25
CA GLU A 628 4.37 21.21 33.12
C GLU A 628 5.35 20.14 32.58
N ALA A 629 5.30 18.93 33.14
CA ALA A 629 6.12 17.81 32.66
C ALA A 629 5.83 17.46 31.20
N ARG A 630 4.57 17.59 30.76
CA ARG A 630 4.14 17.34 29.37
C ARG A 630 4.69 18.38 28.41
N ALA A 631 4.69 19.67 28.79
CA ALA A 631 5.27 20.74 27.99
C ALA A 631 6.79 20.55 27.83
N ALA A 632 7.49 20.26 28.92
CA ALA A 632 8.94 19.97 28.90
C ALA A 632 9.26 18.71 28.08
N LEU A 633 8.43 17.66 28.19
CA LEU A 633 8.60 16.44 27.43
C LEU A 633 8.36 16.65 25.92
N LYS A 634 7.38 17.47 25.55
CA LYS A 634 7.15 17.88 24.16
C LYS A 634 8.42 18.50 23.55
N GLU A 635 9.02 19.46 24.24
CA GLU A 635 10.25 20.11 23.79
C GLU A 635 11.41 19.11 23.66
N HIS A 636 11.56 18.22 24.64
CA HIS A 636 12.61 17.21 24.63
C HIS A 636 12.44 16.18 23.51
N LEU A 637 11.20 15.76 23.17
CA LEU A 637 10.92 14.77 22.13
C LEU A 637 10.83 15.35 20.73
N LEU A 638 10.25 16.54 20.58
CA LEU A 638 9.90 17.14 19.27
C LEU A 638 10.72 18.41 18.95
N GLY A 639 11.53 18.86 19.92
CA GLY A 639 12.26 20.11 19.83
C GLY A 639 11.39 21.35 20.08
N PRO A 640 11.98 22.55 20.09
CA PRO A 640 11.31 23.80 20.41
C PRO A 640 10.15 24.09 19.43
N SER A 641 9.14 24.80 19.90
CA SER A 641 8.01 25.22 19.07
C SER A 641 8.35 26.42 18.20
N ASP A 642 9.34 27.24 18.61
CA ASP A 642 9.85 28.40 17.89
C ASP A 642 11.38 28.28 17.73
N PRO A 643 11.93 28.31 16.49
CA PRO A 643 11.20 28.38 15.22
C PRO A 643 10.40 27.11 14.91
N PRO A 644 9.33 27.21 14.07
CA PRO A 644 8.54 26.05 13.65
C PRO A 644 9.39 24.93 13.05
N SER A 645 8.93 23.68 13.19
CA SER A 645 9.66 22.50 12.67
C SER A 645 9.99 22.61 11.19
N ILE A 646 9.10 23.18 10.37
CA ILE A 646 9.35 23.32 8.93
C ILE A 646 10.50 24.28 8.64
N ASP A 647 10.67 25.33 9.45
CA ASP A 647 11.76 26.28 9.27
C ASP A 647 13.10 25.67 9.66
N ARG A 648 13.14 24.92 10.78
CA ARG A 648 14.33 24.15 11.18
C ARG A 648 14.69 23.10 10.12
N PHE A 649 13.68 22.42 9.59
CA PHE A 649 13.85 21.45 8.52
C PHE A 649 14.45 22.10 7.26
N ASN A 650 13.94 23.26 6.85
CA ASN A 650 14.46 24.01 5.70
C ASN A 650 15.89 24.54 5.93
N VAL A 651 16.25 24.92 7.16
CA VAL A 651 17.64 25.25 7.52
C VAL A 651 18.55 24.06 7.28
N ALA A 652 18.16 22.87 7.75
CA ALA A 652 18.94 21.63 7.54
C ALA A 652 19.02 21.25 6.04
N VAL A 653 17.92 21.41 5.30
CA VAL A 653 17.90 21.20 3.83
C VAL A 653 18.95 22.08 3.15
N ARG A 654 18.97 23.39 3.44
CA ARG A 654 19.96 24.32 2.86
C ARG A 654 21.38 23.91 3.23
N ALA A 655 21.64 23.65 4.50
CA ALA A 655 22.96 23.26 4.98
C ALA A 655 23.48 21.97 4.30
N LEU A 656 22.63 20.97 4.11
CA LEU A 656 23.03 19.74 3.43
C LEU A 656 23.20 19.93 1.92
N CYS A 657 22.40 20.80 1.30
CA CYS A 657 22.57 21.21 -0.10
C CYS A 657 23.91 21.94 -0.31
N ASP A 658 24.30 22.82 0.62
CA ASP A 658 25.60 23.52 0.56
C ASP A 658 26.77 22.53 0.65
N LYS A 659 26.70 21.53 1.54
CA LYS A 659 27.69 20.44 1.62
C LYS A 659 27.80 19.65 0.30
N ALA A 660 26.67 19.48 -0.42
CA ALA A 660 26.67 18.83 -1.73
C ALA A 660 27.36 19.69 -2.78
N ASP A 661 27.11 21.00 -2.79
CA ASP A 661 27.74 21.95 -3.72
C ASP A 661 29.27 22.02 -3.48
N GLU A 662 29.70 22.13 -2.22
CA GLU A 662 31.12 22.06 -1.86
C GLU A 662 31.79 20.77 -2.34
N ARG A 663 31.11 19.62 -2.19
CA ARG A 663 31.62 18.35 -2.69
C ARG A 663 31.76 18.34 -4.20
N ARG A 664 30.75 18.82 -4.92
CA ARG A 664 30.78 18.94 -6.39
C ARG A 664 31.93 19.83 -6.85
N ALA A 665 32.12 20.99 -6.20
CA ALA A 665 33.21 21.89 -6.50
C ALA A 665 34.59 21.20 -6.29
N ARG A 666 34.76 20.46 -5.18
CA ARG A 666 36.00 19.69 -4.93
C ARG A 666 36.22 18.59 -5.97
N MET A 667 35.15 17.92 -6.43
CA MET A 667 35.25 16.89 -7.47
C MET A 667 35.61 17.49 -8.82
N ALA A 668 35.01 18.64 -9.19
CA ALA A 668 35.35 19.34 -10.42
C ALA A 668 36.80 19.81 -10.44
N ALA A 669 37.29 20.40 -9.36
CA ALA A 669 38.69 20.81 -9.23
C ALA A 669 39.72 19.64 -9.35
N ARG A 670 39.33 18.45 -8.87
CA ARG A 670 40.17 17.24 -9.02
C ARG A 670 40.12 16.65 -10.44
N GLY A 671 38.98 16.77 -11.13
CA GLY A 671 38.76 16.24 -12.48
C GLY A 671 39.53 17.01 -13.57
N GLU A 672 39.98 18.23 -13.28
CA GLU A 672 40.84 19.01 -14.18
C GLU A 672 42.32 18.55 -14.12
N ASP A 673 42.74 17.88 -13.02
CA ASP A 673 44.18 17.48 -12.82
C ASP A 673 44.45 15.99 -13.03
N GLU A 674 43.48 15.06 -12.85
CA GLU A 674 43.71 13.60 -13.05
C GLU A 674 42.39 12.88 -13.41
N VAL A 675 42.30 12.28 -14.59
CA VAL A 675 41.29 11.26 -14.93
C VAL A 675 41.89 9.89 -14.62
N PRO A 676 41.47 9.21 -13.54
CA PRO A 676 41.84 7.80 -13.36
C PRO A 676 41.10 6.94 -14.40
N PRO A 677 41.78 6.07 -15.14
CA PRO A 677 41.18 5.22 -16.18
C PRO A 677 40.23 4.13 -15.66
N THR A 678 40.02 4.04 -14.34
CA THR A 678 39.29 2.92 -13.69
C THR A 678 37.84 3.21 -13.31
N ARG A 679 37.30 4.39 -13.65
CA ARG A 679 35.96 4.76 -13.16
C ARG A 679 34.84 4.21 -14.04
N GLU A 680 35.03 4.08 -15.34
CA GLU A 680 34.05 3.48 -16.26
C GLU A 680 33.93 1.97 -16.00
N ASP A 681 35.04 1.27 -15.83
CA ASP A 681 35.12 -0.17 -15.56
C ASP A 681 34.42 -0.51 -14.21
N SER A 682 34.64 0.28 -13.16
CA SER A 682 34.02 0.03 -11.83
C SER A 682 32.51 0.33 -11.78
N VAL A 683 32.02 1.22 -12.62
CA VAL A 683 30.58 1.51 -12.73
C VAL A 683 29.87 0.43 -13.56
N GLU A 684 30.50 -0.06 -14.63
CA GLU A 684 29.99 -1.17 -15.43
C GLU A 684 29.99 -2.49 -14.64
N GLU A 685 31.06 -2.77 -13.87
CA GLU A 685 31.16 -3.96 -13.03
C GLU A 685 30.12 -3.93 -11.87
N ALA A 686 29.96 -2.78 -11.22
CA ALA A 686 28.93 -2.58 -10.19
C ALA A 686 27.49 -2.61 -10.76
N ALA A 687 27.30 -2.16 -11.99
CA ALA A 687 26.02 -2.25 -12.68
C ALA A 687 25.70 -3.70 -13.10
N ALA A 688 26.71 -4.44 -13.57
CA ALA A 688 26.59 -5.85 -13.94
C ALA A 688 26.33 -6.76 -12.72
N GLU A 689 27.01 -6.53 -11.59
CA GLU A 689 26.75 -7.24 -10.33
C GLU A 689 25.34 -6.93 -9.79
N ALA A 690 24.88 -5.69 -9.88
CA ALA A 690 23.54 -5.29 -9.45
C ALA A 690 22.46 -5.87 -10.36
N GLU A 691 22.70 -5.96 -11.67
CA GLU A 691 21.78 -6.57 -12.64
C GLU A 691 21.70 -8.10 -12.46
N ALA A 692 22.82 -8.75 -12.11
CA ALA A 692 22.85 -10.16 -11.76
C ALA A 692 22.10 -10.45 -10.43
N ALA A 693 22.23 -9.58 -9.44
CA ALA A 693 21.48 -9.68 -8.18
C ALA A 693 19.98 -9.39 -8.35
N GLU A 694 19.60 -8.47 -9.25
CA GLU A 694 18.19 -8.22 -9.61
C GLU A 694 17.56 -9.38 -10.39
N ALA A 695 18.28 -9.98 -11.32
CA ALA A 695 17.83 -11.14 -12.06
C ALA A 695 17.60 -12.36 -11.14
N ALA A 696 18.38 -12.49 -10.07
CA ALA A 696 18.20 -13.51 -9.05
C ALA A 696 16.95 -13.27 -8.17
N THR A 697 16.57 -12.00 -7.92
CA THR A 697 15.39 -11.64 -7.14
C THR A 697 14.10 -11.54 -7.99
N GLU A 698 14.19 -11.27 -9.28
CA GLU A 698 13.04 -11.26 -10.20
C GLU A 698 12.58 -12.66 -10.61
N SER A 699 13.34 -13.71 -10.29
CA SER A 699 12.94 -15.10 -10.47
C SER A 699 11.93 -15.62 -9.43
N GLU A 700 11.61 -14.86 -8.38
CA GLU A 700 10.45 -15.12 -7.54
C GLU A 700 9.16 -14.66 -8.25
N PRO A 701 8.11 -15.49 -8.30
CA PRO A 701 6.95 -15.23 -9.15
C PRO A 701 6.15 -14.03 -8.67
N GLU A 702 6.02 -13.02 -9.53
CA GLU A 702 5.13 -11.84 -9.41
C GLU A 702 3.63 -12.19 -9.42
N ASP A 703 3.23 -13.39 -9.03
CA ASP A 703 1.84 -13.84 -9.10
C ASP A 703 1.15 -13.89 -7.73
N THR A 704 1.07 -12.75 -7.02
CA THR A 704 0.03 -12.60 -5.98
C THR A 704 -0.29 -11.13 -5.66
N VAL A 705 -0.72 -10.33 -6.64
CA VAL A 705 -1.50 -9.11 -6.35
C VAL A 705 -2.58 -8.93 -7.40
N THR A 706 -3.72 -9.59 -7.21
CA THR A 706 -5.01 -9.11 -7.69
C THR A 706 -6.09 -9.53 -6.70
N ALA A 707 -6.45 -8.65 -5.82
CA ALA A 707 -7.78 -8.51 -5.26
C ALA A 707 -8.08 -7.02 -5.11
#